data_d68b1de2e5754551098f26a204185689
#
_entry.id   d68b1de2e5754551098f26a204185689
#
_cell.length_a   1.000
_cell.length_b   1.000
_cell.length_c   1.000
_cell.angle_alpha   90.00
_cell.angle_beta   90.00
_cell.angle_gamma   90.00
#
_symmetry.space_group_name_H-M   'P 1'
#
loop_
_entity.id
_entity.type
_entity.pdbx_description
1 polymer ?
#
loop_
_entity_poly.entity_id
_entity_poly.type
_entity_poly.pdbx_seq_one_letter_code
_entity_poly.pdbx_strand_id
1 'polypeptide(L)'
;QSDGAQYPNYASNYGGQIKGNLFYKYGTGSLKLLVKVLNDHNLTAEGIPTLGYTDMKPAAGFDNTSSVLPPAISVTSPLLDRGNLTYNPSDLWHSKDNSIGLNWEQNLGESGWKVTNNMRYSSKSNEAFTPLSIVTPINMENIVTYFILGSLHPPTQIIPGTYDISVNGGSVMSVKSFSGFDYHVISNTAPGSAIAPNSLFFTPLIYQNRKVNEFLDQFNFSKKMDNMSFNIGGFIGSSVYDGIQGSQGVALTTIENHPKPVNIKVTYGSPNPADSKNGTVYQVTNKDGVVNVGADQGYAVEAITQNQTALFFAHTWEINKQLTFDWGVRYENIHVKGQNNVRALAPEGTGGLDNDPKTFFDNTKAVLGAAYKYDKTLSYVSFSGALNYKLSDNMAIYGRYSNGKKAPGFQIYQNVSNSFNETNLNPEVQVIQQYEAGFKAKTEQYSANITPFFSSLERIPTAVTFTDSKGALYNPPVYYNNLQTYGVELEGTYKISDNFGIRGVVTLQGSKAASYRSWIHLPTGSASTPDSTVDNSGNGIAHLPNVMANITPEYSNGKFYAGLTWSYMGARQANFANAFELPSFSQFNLSMGYDITPKFRLSANVNNLLNQYGVMGWVGPGTFPDNLNLEGLTKQAIQKEPNAFHQAIAIPARAYFLGLSYKF
;
A
#
# COMPACT_ATOMS: atom_id res chain seq x y z
N GLN A 1 10.96 15.75 12.81
CA GLN A 1 11.95 14.96 12.07
C GLN A 1 12.21 13.66 12.83
N SER A 2 12.33 12.56 12.12
CA SER A 2 12.66 11.23 12.67
C SER A 2 13.48 10.47 11.62
N ASP A 3 14.47 9.73 12.08
CA ASP A 3 15.29 8.88 11.19
C ASP A 3 14.54 7.59 10.79
N GLY A 4 13.35 7.34 11.37
CA GLY A 4 12.58 6.13 11.15
C GLY A 4 13.13 4.91 11.89
N ALA A 5 12.41 3.79 11.78
CA ALA A 5 12.84 2.52 12.37
C ALA A 5 13.96 1.86 11.54
N GLN A 6 13.91 2.04 10.22
CA GLN A 6 14.92 1.61 9.25
C GLN A 6 15.60 2.86 8.72
N TYR A 7 16.91 2.95 8.88
CA TYR A 7 17.69 4.16 8.60
C TYR A 7 18.51 4.01 7.30
N PRO A 8 18.08 4.62 6.19
CA PRO A 8 18.76 4.53 4.90
C PRO A 8 19.92 5.55 4.71
N ASN A 9 20.53 6.05 5.78
CA ASN A 9 21.55 7.12 5.79
C ASN A 9 21.07 8.50 5.30
N TYR A 10 19.76 8.72 5.25
CA TYR A 10 19.15 10.04 5.03
C TYR A 10 17.86 10.16 5.86
N ALA A 11 17.43 11.38 6.14
CA ALA A 11 16.23 11.61 6.96
C ALA A 11 15.00 10.95 6.34
N SER A 12 14.30 10.10 7.09
CA SER A 12 13.21 9.28 6.57
C SER A 12 11.81 9.81 6.86
N ASN A 13 11.67 10.74 7.80
CA ASN A 13 10.39 11.38 8.10
C ASN A 13 10.62 12.81 8.55
N TYR A 14 10.04 13.77 7.82
CA TYR A 14 10.09 15.19 8.17
C TYR A 14 8.94 15.94 7.54
N GLY A 15 8.60 17.10 8.10
CA GLY A 15 7.53 17.93 7.59
C GLY A 15 6.68 18.53 8.70
N GLY A 16 5.46 18.90 8.39
CA GLY A 16 4.57 19.51 9.35
C GLY A 16 3.14 19.64 8.90
N GLN A 17 2.27 19.87 9.87
CA GLN A 17 0.86 20.10 9.65
C GLN A 17 0.37 21.27 10.50
N ILE A 18 -0.38 22.16 9.87
CA ILE A 18 -1.10 23.24 10.53
C ILE A 18 -2.59 22.98 10.35
N LYS A 19 -3.33 23.01 11.45
CA LYS A 19 -4.79 23.01 11.46
C LYS A 19 -5.31 24.19 12.24
N GLY A 20 -6.27 24.88 11.67
CA GLY A 20 -6.96 25.98 12.33
C GLY A 20 -8.48 25.81 12.21
N ASN A 21 -9.20 26.35 13.17
CA ASN A 21 -10.65 26.50 13.05
C ASN A 21 -11.12 27.80 13.70
N LEU A 22 -12.11 28.41 13.08
CA LEU A 22 -12.83 29.55 13.62
C LEU A 22 -14.29 29.13 13.82
N PHE A 23 -14.78 29.25 15.05
CA PHE A 23 -16.13 28.91 15.41
C PHE A 23 -16.91 30.20 15.73
N TYR A 24 -18.04 30.38 15.07
CA TYR A 24 -18.95 31.50 15.28
C TYR A 24 -20.36 30.97 15.60
N LYS A 25 -20.88 31.36 16.76
CA LYS A 25 -22.23 31.03 17.18
C LYS A 25 -23.12 32.26 17.07
N TYR A 26 -24.30 32.11 16.48
CA TYR A 26 -25.29 33.17 16.33
C TYR A 26 -26.70 32.61 16.61
N GLY A 27 -27.54 33.33 17.32
CA GLY A 27 -28.93 32.93 17.60
C GLY A 27 -29.07 31.43 17.86
N THR A 28 -29.74 30.72 16.99
CA THR A 28 -29.97 29.27 17.03
C THR A 28 -29.03 28.47 16.10
N GLY A 29 -27.99 29.10 15.55
CA GLY A 29 -27.10 28.49 14.60
C GLY A 29 -25.61 28.63 14.94
N SER A 30 -24.78 27.96 14.17
CA SER A 30 -23.32 28.08 14.24
C SER A 30 -22.66 27.87 12.89
N LEU A 31 -21.51 28.50 12.71
CA LEU A 31 -20.60 28.32 11.59
C LEU A 31 -19.21 27.92 12.13
N LYS A 32 -18.59 26.94 11.48
CA LYS A 32 -17.21 26.55 11.79
C LYS A 32 -16.40 26.48 10.51
N LEU A 33 -15.47 27.40 10.35
CA LEU A 33 -14.47 27.38 9.29
C LEU A 33 -13.31 26.48 9.73
N LEU A 34 -12.86 25.62 8.84
CA LEU A 34 -11.77 24.68 9.04
C LEU A 34 -10.70 24.92 7.98
N VAL A 35 -9.45 24.97 8.39
CA VAL A 35 -8.31 25.08 7.48
C VAL A 35 -7.27 24.02 7.87
N LYS A 36 -6.70 23.35 6.87
CA LYS A 36 -5.61 22.42 7.03
C LYS A 36 -4.56 22.67 5.96
N VAL A 37 -3.30 22.71 6.38
CA VAL A 37 -2.13 22.71 5.52
C VAL A 37 -1.23 21.58 6.00
N LEU A 38 -0.94 20.63 5.13
CA LEU A 38 0.01 19.52 5.36
C LEU A 38 1.12 19.61 4.32
N ASN A 39 2.35 19.47 4.77
CA ASN A 39 3.54 19.29 3.94
C ASN A 39 4.46 18.32 4.66
N ASP A 40 4.49 17.07 4.20
CA ASP A 40 5.08 15.97 4.95
C ASP A 40 5.83 14.99 4.03
N HIS A 41 6.94 14.46 4.51
CA HIS A 41 7.80 13.52 3.81
C HIS A 41 7.93 12.26 4.67
N ASN A 42 7.66 11.10 4.07
CA ASN A 42 7.64 9.83 4.77
C ASN A 42 8.33 8.73 3.95
N LEU A 43 9.04 7.86 4.64
CA LEU A 43 9.54 6.61 4.08
C LEU A 43 8.50 5.50 4.29
N THR A 44 8.32 4.64 3.30
CA THR A 44 7.57 3.40 3.46
C THR A 44 8.42 2.35 4.17
N ALA A 45 7.78 1.44 4.92
CA ALA A 45 8.48 0.31 5.51
C ALA A 45 9.11 -0.57 4.42
N GLU A 46 10.35 -0.96 4.64
CA GLU A 46 11.10 -1.80 3.73
C GLU A 46 10.95 -3.29 4.09
N GLY A 47 11.13 -4.14 3.10
CA GLY A 47 11.26 -5.57 3.31
C GLY A 47 12.65 -5.91 3.86
N ILE A 48 12.69 -6.70 4.92
CA ILE A 48 13.94 -7.21 5.51
C ILE A 48 14.27 -8.55 4.86
N PRO A 49 15.48 -8.73 4.33
CA PRO A 49 15.92 -10.02 3.79
C PRO A 49 15.76 -11.16 4.77
N THR A 50 15.07 -12.23 4.35
CA THR A 50 14.80 -13.44 5.12
C THR A 50 15.06 -14.68 4.27
N LEU A 51 15.35 -15.80 4.93
CA LEU A 51 15.49 -17.10 4.30
C LEU A 51 14.51 -18.10 4.91
N GLY A 52 13.87 -18.87 4.05
CA GLY A 52 12.92 -19.89 4.46
C GLY A 52 11.58 -19.33 4.96
N TYR A 53 10.61 -20.21 5.14
CA TYR A 53 9.21 -19.83 5.34
C TYR A 53 8.68 -20.08 6.76
N THR A 54 9.43 -20.81 7.59
CA THR A 54 8.91 -21.26 8.89
C THR A 54 9.04 -20.20 9.97
N ASP A 55 10.18 -19.54 10.07
CA ASP A 55 10.53 -18.65 11.19
C ASP A 55 10.60 -17.18 10.76
N MET A 56 10.82 -16.94 9.48
CA MET A 56 10.90 -15.62 8.82
C MET A 56 11.77 -14.61 9.59
N LYS A 57 12.86 -15.09 10.21
CA LYS A 57 13.82 -14.22 10.90
C LYS A 57 14.69 -13.48 9.89
N PRO A 58 15.20 -12.29 10.24
CA PRO A 58 16.19 -11.61 9.43
C PRO A 58 17.36 -12.54 9.10
N ALA A 59 17.78 -12.51 7.85
CA ALA A 59 18.98 -13.24 7.43
C ALA A 59 20.24 -12.67 8.11
N ALA A 60 21.31 -13.45 8.15
CA ALA A 60 22.56 -13.03 8.79
C ALA A 60 23.06 -11.67 8.24
N GLY A 61 23.34 -10.73 9.12
CA GLY A 61 23.75 -9.36 8.77
C GLY A 61 22.60 -8.35 8.66
N PHE A 62 21.34 -8.78 8.89
CA PHE A 62 20.16 -7.91 8.88
C PHE A 62 19.37 -8.02 10.19
N ASP A 63 18.61 -6.96 10.49
CA ASP A 63 17.70 -6.88 11.62
C ASP A 63 16.52 -5.94 11.28
N ASN A 64 15.64 -5.65 12.25
CA ASN A 64 14.50 -4.79 12.04
C ASN A 64 14.83 -3.28 11.92
N THR A 65 16.10 -2.91 12.01
CA THR A 65 16.59 -1.54 11.77
C THR A 65 17.38 -1.41 10.47
N SER A 66 17.63 -2.53 9.79
CA SER A 66 18.42 -2.56 8.55
C SER A 66 17.67 -1.92 7.39
N SER A 67 18.40 -1.22 6.54
CA SER A 67 17.92 -0.68 5.27
C SER A 67 18.60 -1.38 4.10
N VAL A 68 17.80 -1.82 3.14
CA VAL A 68 18.26 -2.37 1.85
C VAL A 68 18.07 -1.37 0.70
N LEU A 69 17.64 -0.15 1.01
CA LEU A 69 17.49 0.89 0.01
C LEU A 69 18.84 1.32 -0.55
N PRO A 70 18.90 1.67 -1.84
CA PRO A 70 20.07 2.32 -2.41
C PRO A 70 20.44 3.56 -1.59
N PRO A 71 21.73 3.95 -1.56
CA PRO A 71 22.12 5.23 -0.98
C PRO A 71 21.44 6.40 -1.71
N ALA A 72 21.59 7.60 -1.17
CA ALA A 72 21.10 8.80 -1.86
C ALA A 72 21.76 8.91 -3.24
N ILE A 73 20.95 8.74 -4.29
CA ILE A 73 21.36 8.78 -5.69
C ILE A 73 20.56 9.85 -6.42
N SER A 74 21.12 10.37 -7.52
CA SER A 74 20.40 11.30 -8.39
C SER A 74 20.12 10.63 -9.73
N VAL A 75 18.86 10.63 -10.12
CA VAL A 75 18.41 10.03 -11.38
C VAL A 75 17.73 11.09 -12.23
N THR A 76 18.16 11.22 -13.46
CA THR A 76 17.45 12.02 -14.47
C THR A 76 16.75 11.09 -15.42
N SER A 77 15.45 11.28 -15.59
CA SER A 77 14.62 10.46 -16.46
C SER A 77 13.65 11.32 -17.26
N PRO A 78 13.40 11.00 -18.52
CA PRO A 78 12.37 11.68 -19.29
C PRO A 78 10.99 11.27 -18.76
N LEU A 79 10.18 12.26 -18.39
CA LEU A 79 8.76 12.06 -18.14
C LEU A 79 7.99 12.23 -19.45
N LEU A 80 6.98 11.38 -19.64
CA LEU A 80 6.26 11.29 -20.91
C LEU A 80 5.59 12.59 -21.36
N ASP A 81 5.15 13.42 -20.41
CA ASP A 81 4.38 14.64 -20.66
C ASP A 81 5.03 15.92 -20.12
N ARG A 82 6.18 15.82 -19.43
CA ARG A 82 6.74 16.92 -18.63
C ARG A 82 8.22 17.19 -18.87
N GLY A 83 8.81 16.54 -19.89
CA GLY A 83 10.24 16.67 -20.17
C GLY A 83 11.10 15.87 -19.17
N ASN A 84 12.35 16.28 -19.00
CA ASN A 84 13.28 15.60 -18.11
C ASN A 84 13.08 16.04 -16.65
N LEU A 85 13.04 15.09 -15.73
CA LEU A 85 13.01 15.31 -14.32
C LEU A 85 14.23 14.67 -13.65
N THR A 86 14.93 15.43 -12.82
CA THR A 86 15.95 14.90 -11.93
C THR A 86 15.39 14.80 -10.52
N TYR A 87 15.51 13.65 -9.91
CA TYR A 87 15.00 13.36 -8.57
C TYR A 87 15.94 12.47 -7.80
N ASN A 88 15.73 12.42 -6.48
CA ASN A 88 16.56 11.71 -5.53
C ASN A 88 15.66 10.84 -4.63
N PRO A 89 15.98 9.57 -4.35
CA PRO A 89 15.22 8.74 -3.43
C PRO A 89 15.05 9.33 -2.04
N SER A 90 15.96 10.21 -1.60
CA SER A 90 15.84 10.94 -0.34
C SER A 90 14.70 11.97 -0.31
N ASP A 91 14.07 12.28 -1.46
CA ASP A 91 12.87 13.12 -1.52
C ASP A 91 11.64 12.41 -0.96
N LEU A 92 11.69 11.07 -0.85
CA LEU A 92 10.70 10.21 -0.21
C LEU A 92 9.29 10.34 -0.79
N TRP A 93 8.29 9.99 0.01
CA TRP A 93 6.88 10.25 -0.25
C TRP A 93 6.52 11.65 0.24
N HIS A 94 6.48 12.59 -0.66
CA HIS A 94 6.12 13.96 -0.39
C HIS A 94 4.61 14.18 -0.53
N SER A 95 3.92 14.34 0.58
CA SER A 95 2.47 14.54 0.65
C SER A 95 2.13 15.97 1.00
N LYS A 96 1.26 16.58 0.19
CA LYS A 96 0.68 17.90 0.46
C LYS A 96 -0.84 17.78 0.53
N ASP A 97 -1.47 18.52 1.45
CA ASP A 97 -2.93 18.65 1.53
C ASP A 97 -3.28 20.05 2.02
N ASN A 98 -3.84 20.84 1.12
CA ASN A 98 -4.40 22.14 1.43
C ASN A 98 -5.93 22.03 1.37
N SER A 99 -6.59 22.21 2.50
CA SER A 99 -8.03 22.07 2.55
C SER A 99 -8.69 23.18 3.36
N ILE A 100 -9.86 23.58 2.89
CA ILE A 100 -10.77 24.49 3.56
C ILE A 100 -12.14 23.83 3.67
N GLY A 101 -12.76 23.93 4.83
CA GLY A 101 -14.10 23.38 5.08
C GLY A 101 -14.98 24.37 5.81
N LEU A 102 -16.27 24.27 5.57
CA LEU A 102 -17.30 25.01 6.27
C LEU A 102 -18.34 24.04 6.81
N ASN A 103 -18.52 24.05 8.12
CA ASN A 103 -19.63 23.36 8.77
C ASN A 103 -20.64 24.39 9.23
N TRP A 104 -21.86 24.27 8.73
CA TRP A 104 -22.98 25.09 9.11
C TRP A 104 -24.03 24.25 9.83
N GLU A 105 -24.56 24.80 10.91
CA GLU A 105 -25.62 24.20 11.70
C GLU A 105 -26.66 25.25 12.05
N GLN A 106 -27.95 24.94 11.84
CA GLN A 106 -29.05 25.81 12.10
C GLN A 106 -30.26 25.06 12.67
N ASN A 107 -30.73 25.45 13.84
CA ASN A 107 -32.03 25.01 14.35
C ASN A 107 -33.15 25.91 13.77
N LEU A 108 -34.19 25.26 13.26
CA LEU A 108 -35.33 25.95 12.59
C LEU A 108 -36.44 26.26 13.60
N GLY A 109 -36.19 27.20 14.49
CA GLY A 109 -37.16 27.66 15.50
C GLY A 109 -37.65 26.53 16.41
N GLU A 110 -38.93 26.65 16.83
CA GLU A 110 -39.60 25.69 17.72
C GLU A 110 -40.04 24.39 17.02
N SER A 111 -39.86 24.30 15.69
CA SER A 111 -40.28 23.14 14.89
C SER A 111 -39.55 21.86 15.23
N GLY A 112 -38.43 21.95 15.95
CA GLY A 112 -37.54 20.84 16.27
C GLY A 112 -36.70 20.32 15.10
N TRP A 113 -36.78 20.99 13.93
CA TRP A 113 -35.92 20.70 12.79
C TRP A 113 -34.56 21.35 12.94
N LYS A 114 -33.53 20.62 12.54
CA LYS A 114 -32.15 21.06 12.46
C LYS A 114 -31.62 20.81 11.06
N VAL A 115 -30.96 21.79 10.51
CA VAL A 115 -30.22 21.69 9.24
C VAL A 115 -28.74 21.66 9.56
N THR A 116 -27.99 20.78 8.90
CA THR A 116 -26.53 20.81 8.91
C THR A 116 -26.00 20.69 7.49
N ASN A 117 -24.94 21.44 7.20
CA ASN A 117 -24.19 21.32 5.96
C ASN A 117 -22.71 21.23 6.27
N ASN A 118 -22.03 20.27 5.65
CA ASN A 118 -20.61 20.07 5.78
C ASN A 118 -19.97 20.09 4.39
N MET A 119 -19.31 21.19 4.09
CA MET A 119 -18.68 21.44 2.81
C MET A 119 -17.16 21.44 2.97
N ARG A 120 -16.46 20.86 2.01
CA ARG A 120 -14.98 20.86 1.99
C ARG A 120 -14.46 20.92 0.56
N TYR A 121 -13.50 21.79 0.35
CA TYR A 121 -12.61 21.75 -0.82
C TYR A 121 -11.21 21.37 -0.37
N SER A 122 -10.54 20.49 -1.12
CA SER A 122 -9.16 20.11 -0.86
C SER A 122 -8.36 19.95 -2.15
N SER A 123 -7.13 20.43 -2.12
CA SER A 123 -6.13 20.19 -3.15
C SER A 123 -5.01 19.37 -2.52
N LYS A 124 -4.83 18.16 -3.04
CA LYS A 124 -3.89 17.17 -2.52
C LYS A 124 -2.88 16.80 -3.59
N SER A 125 -1.65 16.58 -3.19
CA SER A 125 -0.66 15.95 -4.06
C SER A 125 0.16 14.94 -3.28
N ASN A 126 0.55 13.88 -3.96
CA ASN A 126 1.49 12.91 -3.47
C ASN A 126 2.51 12.65 -4.57
N GLU A 127 3.74 13.03 -4.32
CA GLU A 127 4.86 12.83 -5.22
C GLU A 127 5.86 11.92 -4.52
N ALA A 128 6.31 10.90 -5.22
CA ALA A 128 7.29 9.99 -4.69
C ALA A 128 8.25 9.54 -5.79
N PHE A 129 9.51 9.53 -5.44
CA PHE A 129 10.49 8.70 -6.07
C PHE A 129 10.96 7.70 -5.03
N THR A 130 10.61 6.45 -5.22
CA THR A 130 10.88 5.42 -4.23
C THR A 130 11.41 4.17 -4.90
N PRO A 131 12.45 3.56 -4.33
CA PRO A 131 12.73 2.18 -4.64
C PRO A 131 11.49 1.34 -4.28
N LEU A 132 11.08 0.42 -5.14
CA LEU A 132 10.15 -0.60 -4.70
C LEU A 132 10.78 -1.31 -3.51
N SER A 133 10.01 -1.50 -2.46
CA SER A 133 10.44 -2.28 -1.30
C SER A 133 10.70 -3.77 -1.63
N ILE A 134 10.59 -4.14 -2.89
CA ILE A 134 10.81 -5.47 -3.43
C ILE A 134 12.23 -5.49 -4.01
N VAL A 135 13.16 -5.99 -3.23
CA VAL A 135 14.55 -6.19 -3.65
C VAL A 135 14.71 -7.66 -4.02
N THR A 136 15.06 -7.92 -5.25
CA THR A 136 15.30 -9.29 -5.71
C THR A 136 16.79 -9.53 -5.85
N PRO A 137 17.36 -10.58 -5.21
CA PRO A 137 18.74 -10.97 -5.50
C PRO A 137 18.80 -11.57 -6.90
N ILE A 138 19.66 -11.00 -7.72
CA ILE A 138 19.97 -11.52 -9.05
C ILE A 138 21.42 -11.96 -9.08
N ASN A 139 21.66 -13.17 -9.56
CA ASN A 139 23.02 -13.63 -9.80
C ASN A 139 23.73 -12.70 -10.79
N MET A 140 24.93 -12.26 -10.47
CA MET A 140 25.67 -11.30 -11.28
C MET A 140 25.96 -11.80 -12.70
N GLU A 141 26.11 -13.11 -12.87
CA GLU A 141 26.28 -13.73 -14.19
C GLU A 141 25.00 -13.59 -15.01
N ASN A 142 23.84 -13.75 -14.40
CA ASN A 142 22.52 -13.61 -15.06
C ASN A 142 22.21 -12.18 -15.46
N ILE A 143 22.82 -11.17 -14.85
CA ILE A 143 22.65 -9.77 -15.26
C ILE A 143 23.11 -9.56 -16.70
N VAL A 144 24.20 -10.21 -17.10
CA VAL A 144 24.65 -10.19 -18.48
C VAL A 144 23.54 -10.70 -19.42
N THR A 145 22.83 -11.74 -19.02
CA THR A 145 21.68 -12.27 -19.75
C THR A 145 20.52 -11.27 -19.79
N TYR A 146 20.20 -10.60 -18.68
CA TYR A 146 19.15 -9.57 -18.64
C TYR A 146 19.45 -8.39 -19.58
N PHE A 147 20.68 -7.89 -19.58
CA PHE A 147 21.07 -6.78 -20.46
C PHE A 147 21.31 -7.23 -21.90
N ILE A 148 21.69 -8.49 -22.11
CA ILE A 148 21.97 -9.03 -23.44
C ILE A 148 20.68 -9.48 -24.13
N LEU A 149 19.75 -10.10 -23.42
CA LEU A 149 18.53 -10.67 -24.01
C LEU A 149 17.40 -9.66 -24.21
N GLY A 150 17.61 -8.41 -23.79
CA GLY A 150 16.67 -7.35 -24.09
C GLY A 150 15.36 -7.38 -23.34
N SER A 151 15.26 -8.10 -22.24
CA SER A 151 14.14 -7.89 -21.32
C SER A 151 14.11 -6.46 -20.79
N LEU A 152 15.23 -5.77 -20.84
CA LEU A 152 15.37 -4.40 -20.32
C LEU A 152 15.48 -3.33 -21.41
N HIS A 153 15.82 -3.71 -22.66
CA HIS A 153 15.97 -2.78 -23.79
C HIS A 153 15.54 -3.43 -25.12
N PRO A 154 14.36 -3.20 -25.64
CA PRO A 154 14.07 -3.50 -27.03
C PRO A 154 14.53 -2.35 -27.96
N PRO A 155 14.97 -2.65 -29.18
CA PRO A 155 15.36 -3.94 -29.67
C PRO A 155 16.78 -4.27 -29.23
N THR A 156 16.92 -5.47 -28.85
CA THR A 156 18.10 -6.05 -28.26
C THR A 156 19.26 -6.13 -29.23
N GLN A 157 20.15 -5.21 -29.14
CA GLN A 157 21.50 -5.49 -29.64
C GLN A 157 22.29 -6.12 -28.49
N ILE A 158 22.44 -7.43 -28.56
CA ILE A 158 23.44 -8.15 -27.77
C ILE A 158 24.78 -7.50 -28.04
N ILE A 159 25.42 -6.98 -26.97
CA ILE A 159 26.78 -6.50 -27.09
C ILE A 159 27.71 -7.65 -26.72
N PRO A 160 28.31 -8.32 -27.71
CA PRO A 160 29.30 -9.33 -27.42
C PRO A 160 30.51 -8.67 -26.78
N GLY A 161 31.08 -9.30 -25.77
CA GLY A 161 32.25 -8.73 -25.14
C GLY A 161 32.50 -9.20 -23.71
N THR A 162 33.35 -8.45 -23.03
CA THR A 162 33.68 -8.69 -21.63
C THR A 162 32.95 -7.68 -20.76
N TYR A 163 32.06 -8.17 -19.91
CA TYR A 163 31.36 -7.40 -18.88
C TYR A 163 32.19 -7.36 -17.62
N ASP A 164 32.48 -6.19 -17.12
CA ASP A 164 33.18 -5.95 -15.87
C ASP A 164 32.24 -5.36 -14.85
N ILE A 165 32.01 -6.11 -13.77
CA ILE A 165 31.13 -5.75 -12.65
C ILE A 165 32.01 -5.26 -11.52
N SER A 166 31.77 -4.07 -11.02
CA SER A 166 32.61 -3.41 -10.01
C SER A 166 31.81 -2.81 -8.87
N VAL A 167 32.43 -2.79 -7.68
CA VAL A 167 31.91 -2.16 -6.47
C VAL A 167 32.98 -1.19 -5.97
N ASN A 168 32.59 0.06 -5.71
CA ASN A 168 33.53 1.14 -5.32
C ASN A 168 34.76 1.26 -6.26
N GLY A 169 34.56 1.01 -7.55
CA GLY A 169 35.61 1.07 -8.56
C GLY A 169 36.53 -0.16 -8.63
N GLY A 170 36.41 -1.12 -7.73
CA GLY A 170 37.13 -2.41 -7.79
C GLY A 170 36.33 -3.47 -8.54
N SER A 171 36.94 -4.11 -9.55
CA SER A 171 36.31 -5.23 -10.26
C SER A 171 36.08 -6.40 -9.32
N VAL A 172 34.84 -6.91 -9.27
CA VAL A 172 34.44 -8.04 -8.43
C VAL A 172 34.11 -9.27 -9.28
N MET A 173 33.71 -9.08 -10.55
CA MET A 173 33.43 -10.16 -11.47
C MET A 173 33.65 -9.70 -12.91
N SER A 174 34.21 -10.56 -13.75
CA SER A 174 34.29 -10.38 -15.20
C SER A 174 33.67 -11.57 -15.91
N VAL A 175 32.75 -11.27 -16.84
CA VAL A 175 32.01 -12.27 -17.60
C VAL A 175 32.16 -11.99 -19.09
N LYS A 176 32.53 -12.99 -19.87
CA LYS A 176 32.62 -12.90 -21.33
C LYS A 176 31.39 -13.53 -21.96
N SER A 177 30.74 -12.80 -22.85
CA SER A 177 29.60 -13.30 -23.60
C SER A 177 29.73 -12.91 -25.07
N PHE A 178 29.40 -13.85 -25.97
CA PHE A 178 29.36 -13.64 -27.40
C PHE A 178 27.94 -13.70 -27.99
N SER A 179 27.05 -14.43 -27.31
CA SER A 179 25.65 -14.56 -27.75
C SER A 179 24.77 -15.05 -26.59
N GLY A 180 23.76 -14.28 -26.24
CA GLY A 180 22.67 -14.71 -25.36
C GLY A 180 23.11 -15.43 -24.09
N PHE A 181 22.73 -16.70 -23.97
CA PHE A 181 23.04 -17.55 -22.82
C PHE A 181 24.45 -18.16 -22.80
N ASP A 182 25.24 -17.94 -23.83
CA ASP A 182 26.62 -18.41 -23.88
C ASP A 182 27.57 -17.39 -23.23
N TYR A 183 27.79 -17.54 -21.93
CA TYR A 183 28.68 -16.69 -21.16
C TYR A 183 29.71 -17.53 -20.36
N HIS A 184 30.89 -16.96 -20.16
CA HIS A 184 31.98 -17.56 -19.41
C HIS A 184 32.47 -16.58 -18.34
N VAL A 185 32.47 -17.03 -17.08
CA VAL A 185 33.07 -16.26 -15.99
C VAL A 185 34.59 -16.31 -16.09
N ILE A 186 35.20 -15.14 -16.26
CA ILE A 186 36.67 -14.99 -16.37
C ILE A 186 37.27 -14.89 -14.96
N SER A 187 36.64 -14.08 -14.10
CA SER A 187 37.07 -13.89 -12.72
C SER A 187 35.85 -13.65 -11.83
N ASN A 188 35.92 -14.11 -10.62
CA ASN A 188 34.90 -13.90 -9.60
C ASN A 188 35.56 -13.74 -8.24
N THR A 189 35.58 -12.51 -7.74
CA THR A 189 36.00 -12.14 -6.39
C THR A 189 34.86 -11.44 -5.64
N ALA A 190 33.62 -11.61 -6.13
CA ALA A 190 32.45 -10.99 -5.54
C ALA A 190 32.33 -11.40 -4.06
N PRO A 191 32.07 -10.46 -3.17
CA PRO A 191 31.86 -10.77 -1.76
C PRO A 191 30.67 -11.74 -1.65
N GLY A 192 30.90 -12.90 -1.09
CA GLY A 192 29.84 -13.88 -0.86
C GLY A 192 28.87 -13.34 0.16
N SER A 193 27.62 -13.15 -0.23
CA SER A 193 26.54 -13.01 0.73
C SER A 193 26.10 -14.39 1.17
N ALA A 194 25.95 -14.61 2.48
CA ALA A 194 25.38 -15.86 3.00
C ALA A 194 23.95 -16.10 2.50
N ILE A 195 23.28 -15.04 2.02
CA ILE A 195 21.90 -15.06 1.53
C ILE A 195 21.81 -15.54 0.09
N ALA A 196 22.70 -15.02 -0.77
CA ALA A 196 22.74 -15.35 -2.19
C ALA A 196 24.17 -15.13 -2.72
N PRO A 197 24.99 -16.19 -2.83
CA PRO A 197 26.34 -16.09 -3.35
C PRO A 197 26.34 -15.50 -4.78
N ASN A 198 27.34 -14.68 -5.10
CA ASN A 198 27.52 -14.07 -6.41
C ASN A 198 26.31 -13.28 -6.93
N SER A 199 25.52 -12.73 -6.03
CA SER A 199 24.30 -11.99 -6.37
C SER A 199 24.39 -10.54 -5.94
N LEU A 200 23.54 -9.74 -6.52
CA LEU A 200 23.32 -8.34 -6.18
C LEU A 200 21.83 -8.07 -6.03
N PHE A 201 21.47 -6.97 -5.39
CA PHE A 201 20.10 -6.49 -5.38
C PHE A 201 19.77 -5.72 -6.66
N PHE A 202 18.63 -6.08 -7.23
CA PHE A 202 18.00 -5.42 -8.34
C PHE A 202 16.76 -4.69 -7.79
N THR A 203 16.84 -3.37 -7.67
CA THR A 203 15.81 -2.55 -7.03
C THR A 203 15.16 -1.63 -8.05
N PRO A 204 13.93 -1.91 -8.51
CA PRO A 204 13.21 -1.00 -9.39
C PRO A 204 12.95 0.34 -8.69
N LEU A 205 13.16 1.42 -9.43
CA LEU A 205 12.92 2.79 -8.99
C LEU A 205 11.61 3.27 -9.60
N ILE A 206 10.64 3.61 -8.75
CA ILE A 206 9.32 4.09 -9.20
C ILE A 206 9.21 5.58 -8.94
N TYR A 207 8.80 6.29 -9.98
CA TYR A 207 8.29 7.65 -9.86
C TYR A 207 6.77 7.66 -9.92
N GLN A 208 6.16 8.43 -9.05
CA GLN A 208 4.75 8.78 -9.16
C GLN A 208 4.52 10.22 -8.72
N ASN A 209 3.60 10.89 -9.40
CA ASN A 209 3.07 12.18 -8.99
C ASN A 209 1.56 12.16 -9.20
N ARG A 210 0.82 12.24 -8.12
CA ARG A 210 -0.64 12.18 -8.10
C ARG A 210 -1.18 13.46 -7.51
N LYS A 211 -2.10 14.09 -8.23
CA LYS A 211 -2.81 15.30 -7.79
C LYS A 211 -4.30 15.04 -7.76
N VAL A 212 -4.96 15.48 -6.71
CA VAL A 212 -6.40 15.35 -6.55
C VAL A 212 -6.97 16.69 -6.08
N ASN A 213 -7.86 17.26 -6.87
CA ASN A 213 -8.72 18.35 -6.43
C ASN A 213 -10.11 17.79 -6.14
N GLU A 214 -10.61 18.04 -4.95
CA GLU A 214 -11.83 17.41 -4.45
C GLU A 214 -12.75 18.45 -3.82
N PHE A 215 -14.01 18.44 -4.22
CA PHE A 215 -15.10 19.14 -3.56
C PHE A 215 -16.11 18.13 -3.03
N LEU A 216 -16.44 18.24 -1.75
CA LEU A 216 -17.41 17.38 -1.08
C LEU A 216 -18.40 18.25 -0.33
N ASP A 217 -19.68 17.95 -0.44
CA ASP A 217 -20.75 18.62 0.29
C ASP A 217 -21.80 17.62 0.76
N GLN A 218 -22.12 17.67 2.03
CA GLN A 218 -23.18 16.87 2.64
C GLN A 218 -24.17 17.77 3.37
N PHE A 219 -25.39 17.63 3.01
CA PHE A 219 -26.51 18.38 3.54
C PHE A 219 -27.51 17.45 4.25
N ASN A 220 -27.91 17.80 5.48
CA ASN A 220 -28.82 16.98 6.28
C ASN A 220 -29.92 17.83 6.91
N PHE A 221 -31.14 17.29 6.90
CA PHE A 221 -32.26 17.70 7.71
C PHE A 221 -32.52 16.64 8.76
N SER A 222 -32.51 17.02 10.01
CA SER A 222 -32.79 16.10 11.10
C SER A 222 -33.89 16.67 12.00
N LYS A 223 -34.70 15.76 12.55
CA LYS A 223 -35.71 16.11 13.54
C LYS A 223 -35.71 15.04 14.64
N LYS A 224 -35.68 15.49 15.88
CA LYS A 224 -35.88 14.64 17.06
C LYS A 224 -37.28 14.91 17.61
N MET A 225 -38.02 13.83 17.85
CA MET A 225 -39.33 13.80 18.50
C MET A 225 -39.19 12.96 19.78
N ASP A 226 -40.22 12.85 20.57
CA ASP A 226 -40.14 12.17 21.89
C ASP A 226 -39.62 10.73 21.79
N ASN A 227 -40.14 9.97 20.81
CA ASN A 227 -39.82 8.55 20.67
C ASN A 227 -39.20 8.21 19.29
N MET A 228 -38.86 9.19 18.48
CA MET A 228 -38.23 8.92 17.18
C MET A 228 -37.36 10.07 16.69
N SER A 229 -36.39 9.75 15.85
CA SER A 229 -35.59 10.73 15.14
C SER A 229 -35.43 10.38 13.67
N PHE A 230 -35.41 11.42 12.83
CA PHE A 230 -35.26 11.31 11.39
C PHE A 230 -34.02 12.07 10.94
N ASN A 231 -33.36 11.54 9.96
CA ASN A 231 -32.31 12.23 9.21
C ASN A 231 -32.50 11.98 7.72
N ILE A 232 -32.69 13.03 6.95
CA ILE A 232 -32.78 13.00 5.49
C ILE A 232 -31.65 13.84 4.96
N GLY A 233 -30.88 13.33 4.01
CA GLY A 233 -29.77 14.10 3.50
C GLY A 233 -29.39 13.76 2.08
N GLY A 234 -28.54 14.63 1.54
CA GLY A 234 -27.91 14.47 0.25
C GLY A 234 -26.40 14.65 0.35
N PHE A 235 -25.70 14.08 -0.60
CA PHE A 235 -24.26 14.22 -0.75
C PHE A 235 -23.91 14.49 -2.20
N ILE A 236 -22.98 15.39 -2.42
CA ILE A 236 -22.39 15.70 -3.73
C ILE A 236 -20.87 15.66 -3.54
N GLY A 237 -20.19 14.92 -4.41
CA GLY A 237 -18.74 14.85 -4.47
C GLY A 237 -18.27 15.01 -5.91
N SER A 238 -17.20 15.77 -6.10
CA SER A 238 -16.50 15.87 -7.37
C SER A 238 -15.00 15.80 -7.11
N SER A 239 -14.33 14.86 -7.76
CA SER A 239 -12.90 14.67 -7.65
C SER A 239 -12.26 14.64 -9.03
N VAL A 240 -11.24 15.46 -9.22
CA VAL A 240 -10.41 15.48 -10.44
C VAL A 240 -9.03 14.96 -10.04
N TYR A 241 -8.66 13.85 -10.63
CA TYR A 241 -7.37 13.21 -10.45
C TYR A 241 -6.52 13.38 -11.70
N ASP A 242 -5.28 13.75 -11.52
CA ASP A 242 -4.23 13.84 -12.53
C ASP A 242 -3.00 13.11 -12.00
N GLY A 243 -2.50 12.13 -12.71
CA GLY A 243 -1.45 11.27 -12.24
C GLY A 243 -0.47 10.85 -13.32
N ILE A 244 0.75 10.61 -12.89
CA ILE A 244 1.79 9.95 -13.65
C ILE A 244 2.49 8.95 -12.72
N GLN A 245 2.69 7.74 -13.19
CA GLN A 245 3.42 6.71 -12.44
C GLN A 245 4.17 5.78 -13.39
N GLY A 246 5.30 5.26 -12.91
CA GLY A 246 6.05 4.25 -13.65
C GLY A 246 7.45 4.03 -13.11
N SER A 247 8.09 2.98 -13.59
CA SER A 247 9.50 2.74 -13.30
C SER A 247 10.38 3.72 -14.07
N GLN A 248 11.41 4.20 -13.39
CA GLN A 248 12.36 5.16 -13.93
C GLN A 248 13.77 4.59 -14.00
N GLY A 249 13.90 3.29 -13.85
CA GLY A 249 15.15 2.59 -13.87
C GLY A 249 15.26 1.57 -12.75
N VAL A 250 16.44 0.99 -12.63
CA VAL A 250 16.79 0.01 -11.61
C VAL A 250 18.10 0.43 -10.98
N ALA A 251 18.15 0.39 -9.66
CA ALA A 251 19.40 0.48 -8.91
C ALA A 251 19.96 -0.93 -8.66
N LEU A 252 21.22 -1.13 -9.00
CA LEU A 252 21.98 -2.34 -8.73
C LEU A 252 22.86 -2.09 -7.52
N THR A 253 22.73 -2.91 -6.48
CA THR A 253 23.47 -2.73 -5.24
C THR A 253 23.98 -4.06 -4.66
N THR A 254 24.97 -3.98 -3.78
CA THR A 254 25.42 -5.13 -3.00
C THR A 254 24.32 -5.65 -2.06
N ILE A 255 24.41 -6.92 -1.64
CA ILE A 255 23.50 -7.55 -0.68
C ILE A 255 24.06 -7.38 0.72
N GLU A 256 23.81 -6.23 1.32
CA GLU A 256 24.25 -5.90 2.68
C GLU A 256 23.34 -4.84 3.30
N ASN A 257 23.40 -4.66 4.62
CA ASN A 257 22.80 -3.50 5.27
C ASN A 257 23.55 -2.23 4.82
N HIS A 258 22.83 -1.19 4.40
CA HIS A 258 23.37 -0.01 3.72
C HIS A 258 24.15 -0.38 2.45
N PRO A 259 23.47 -0.86 1.42
CA PRO A 259 24.10 -1.42 0.23
C PRO A 259 24.88 -0.39 -0.57
N LYS A 260 25.89 -0.86 -1.29
CA LYS A 260 26.76 -0.04 -2.14
C LYS A 260 26.35 -0.16 -3.62
N PRO A 261 26.50 0.88 -4.42
CA PRO A 261 26.25 0.81 -5.86
C PRO A 261 27.14 -0.21 -6.55
N VAL A 262 26.54 -0.95 -7.49
CA VAL A 262 27.25 -1.88 -8.40
C VAL A 262 27.26 -1.28 -9.79
N ASN A 263 28.46 -1.14 -10.35
CA ASN A 263 28.67 -0.56 -11.67
C ASN A 263 29.02 -1.65 -12.67
N ILE A 264 28.50 -1.53 -13.89
CA ILE A 264 28.73 -2.46 -14.99
C ILE A 264 29.16 -1.69 -16.22
N LYS A 265 30.23 -2.14 -16.84
CA LYS A 265 30.67 -1.74 -18.18
C LYS A 265 30.91 -2.96 -19.03
N VAL A 266 30.82 -2.81 -20.35
CA VAL A 266 31.16 -3.87 -21.31
C VAL A 266 32.20 -3.39 -22.30
N THR A 267 33.26 -4.14 -22.46
CA THR A 267 34.23 -3.97 -23.51
C THR A 267 33.79 -4.83 -24.68
N TYR A 268 33.39 -4.19 -25.78
CA TYR A 268 32.94 -4.88 -27.00
C TYR A 268 34.02 -5.81 -27.55
N GLY A 269 33.63 -7.02 -27.89
CA GLY A 269 34.52 -8.02 -28.46
C GLY A 269 33.75 -8.96 -29.38
N SER A 270 33.79 -8.68 -30.66
CA SER A 270 33.24 -9.56 -31.71
C SER A 270 34.13 -10.76 -31.94
N PRO A 271 33.55 -11.94 -32.25
CA PRO A 271 34.32 -13.06 -32.79
C PRO A 271 35.07 -12.73 -34.09
N ASN A 272 34.62 -11.71 -34.82
CA ASN A 272 35.32 -11.20 -36.00
C ASN A 272 36.44 -10.21 -35.57
N PRO A 273 37.73 -10.56 -35.72
CA PRO A 273 38.81 -9.67 -35.34
C PRO A 273 38.86 -8.35 -36.13
N ALA A 274 38.28 -8.32 -37.30
CA ALA A 274 38.23 -7.16 -38.18
C ALA A 274 37.09 -6.18 -37.85
N ASP A 275 36.27 -6.48 -36.84
CA ASP A 275 35.21 -5.59 -36.42
C ASP A 275 35.80 -4.33 -35.78
N SER A 276 35.56 -3.18 -36.39
CA SER A 276 36.10 -1.89 -35.96
C SER A 276 35.64 -1.43 -34.60
N LYS A 277 34.56 -2.05 -34.04
CA LYS A 277 34.03 -1.76 -32.68
C LYS A 277 34.82 -2.49 -31.60
N ASN A 278 35.65 -3.50 -31.93
CA ASN A 278 36.43 -4.24 -30.94
C ASN A 278 37.23 -3.31 -30.06
N GLY A 279 37.12 -3.51 -28.73
CA GLY A 279 37.75 -2.67 -27.72
C GLY A 279 36.94 -1.43 -27.30
N THR A 280 35.80 -1.14 -27.95
CA THR A 280 34.94 -0.05 -27.55
C THR A 280 34.31 -0.36 -26.18
N VAL A 281 34.38 0.57 -25.23
CA VAL A 281 33.80 0.43 -23.89
C VAL A 281 32.45 1.15 -23.84
N TYR A 282 31.44 0.42 -23.36
CA TYR A 282 30.09 0.93 -23.14
C TYR A 282 29.79 0.92 -21.64
N GLN A 283 29.17 1.99 -21.14
CA GLN A 283 28.68 2.08 -19.75
C GLN A 283 27.26 1.53 -19.66
N VAL A 284 27.09 0.44 -18.94
CA VAL A 284 25.77 -0.19 -18.74
C VAL A 284 25.01 0.51 -17.63
N THR A 285 25.68 0.84 -16.51
CA THR A 285 25.13 1.63 -15.40
C THR A 285 25.77 3.01 -15.33
N ASN A 286 25.07 3.98 -14.75
CA ASN A 286 25.70 5.24 -14.33
C ASN A 286 26.64 5.01 -13.11
N LYS A 287 27.27 6.08 -12.62
CA LYS A 287 28.18 6.03 -11.46
C LYS A 287 27.51 5.56 -10.17
N ASP A 288 26.20 5.70 -10.05
CA ASP A 288 25.39 5.34 -8.88
C ASP A 288 24.76 3.94 -9.00
N GLY A 289 25.19 3.13 -9.97
CA GLY A 289 24.67 1.77 -10.18
C GLY A 289 23.29 1.74 -10.83
N VAL A 290 22.82 2.83 -11.40
CA VAL A 290 21.48 2.92 -11.98
C VAL A 290 21.53 2.68 -13.49
N VAL A 291 20.59 1.90 -13.96
CA VAL A 291 20.29 1.73 -15.38
C VAL A 291 18.81 2.03 -15.64
N ASN A 292 18.54 2.82 -16.68
CA ASN A 292 17.17 3.04 -17.13
C ASN A 292 16.71 1.79 -17.88
N VAL A 293 15.79 1.06 -17.29
CA VAL A 293 15.20 -0.13 -17.90
C VAL A 293 13.93 0.25 -18.63
N GLY A 294 13.77 -0.27 -19.80
CA GLY A 294 12.71 0.07 -20.75
C GLY A 294 11.27 -0.02 -20.27
N ALA A 295 10.37 -0.29 -21.21
CA ALA A 295 8.92 -0.17 -21.11
C ALA A 295 8.21 -1.04 -20.08
N ASP A 296 8.86 -1.98 -19.46
CA ASP A 296 8.25 -3.14 -18.81
C ASP A 296 7.59 -2.85 -17.48
N GLN A 297 7.65 -1.62 -16.99
CA GLN A 297 7.36 -1.29 -15.60
C GLN A 297 6.10 -0.42 -15.42
N GLY A 298 5.10 -0.60 -16.25
CA GLY A 298 3.78 -0.03 -15.98
C GLY A 298 3.74 1.50 -15.92
N TYR A 299 4.31 2.19 -16.89
CA TYR A 299 4.28 3.64 -16.95
C TYR A 299 2.95 4.14 -17.55
N ALA A 300 2.23 4.98 -16.79
CA ALA A 300 0.95 5.52 -17.20
C ALA A 300 0.82 7.02 -16.87
N VAL A 301 0.15 7.76 -17.74
CA VAL A 301 -0.36 9.11 -17.50
C VAL A 301 -1.86 9.03 -17.44
N GLU A 302 -2.44 9.51 -16.36
CA GLU A 302 -3.83 9.30 -15.99
C GLU A 302 -4.55 10.63 -15.77
N ALA A 303 -5.76 10.76 -16.29
CA ALA A 303 -6.65 11.87 -15.99
C ALA A 303 -8.05 11.31 -15.74
N ILE A 304 -8.56 11.47 -14.51
CA ILE A 304 -9.83 10.88 -14.08
C ILE A 304 -10.69 11.93 -13.40
N THR A 305 -11.96 12.00 -13.79
CA THR A 305 -12.97 12.76 -13.08
C THR A 305 -14.01 11.80 -12.52
N GLN A 306 -14.30 11.91 -11.23
CA GLN A 306 -15.38 11.19 -10.57
C GLN A 306 -16.38 12.19 -9.99
N ASN A 307 -17.65 12.04 -10.36
CA ASN A 307 -18.76 12.73 -9.75
C ASN A 307 -19.63 11.72 -8.99
N GLN A 308 -19.98 12.06 -7.77
CA GLN A 308 -20.77 11.22 -6.88
C GLN A 308 -21.95 12.02 -6.36
N THR A 309 -23.14 11.44 -6.43
CA THR A 309 -24.33 11.97 -5.78
C THR A 309 -24.98 10.88 -4.94
N ALA A 310 -25.51 11.25 -3.79
CA ALA A 310 -26.26 10.32 -2.97
C ALA A 310 -27.43 10.99 -2.28
N LEU A 311 -28.47 10.18 -2.04
CA LEU A 311 -29.59 10.53 -1.16
C LEU A 311 -29.69 9.47 -0.08
N PHE A 312 -29.94 9.89 1.15
CA PHE A 312 -30.06 8.96 2.25
C PHE A 312 -31.14 9.37 3.25
N PHE A 313 -31.65 8.35 3.91
CA PHE A 313 -32.61 8.47 4.99
C PHE A 313 -32.17 7.55 6.14
N ALA A 314 -32.26 8.04 7.37
CA ALA A 314 -32.05 7.24 8.58
C ALA A 314 -33.15 7.56 9.59
N HIS A 315 -33.59 6.55 10.31
CA HIS A 315 -34.65 6.64 11.29
C HIS A 315 -34.32 5.79 12.52
N THR A 316 -34.41 6.39 13.68
CA THR A 316 -34.39 5.73 14.98
C THR A 316 -35.78 5.80 15.58
N TRP A 317 -36.33 4.66 16.01
CA TRP A 317 -37.63 4.55 16.64
C TRP A 317 -37.53 3.85 17.99
N GLU A 318 -37.77 4.60 19.06
CA GLU A 318 -37.97 4.06 20.41
C GLU A 318 -39.40 3.53 20.53
N ILE A 319 -39.63 2.25 20.12
CA ILE A 319 -40.94 1.61 20.08
C ILE A 319 -41.58 1.61 21.49
N ASN A 320 -40.73 1.36 22.49
CA ASN A 320 -41.04 1.53 23.90
C ASN A 320 -39.75 1.77 24.70
N LYS A 321 -39.84 1.86 26.04
CA LYS A 321 -38.69 2.11 26.92
C LYS A 321 -37.56 1.05 26.82
N GLN A 322 -37.91 -0.16 26.32
CA GLN A 322 -36.98 -1.27 26.23
C GLN A 322 -36.49 -1.53 24.79
N LEU A 323 -37.32 -1.27 23.79
CA LEU A 323 -37.05 -1.64 22.39
C LEU A 323 -36.83 -0.44 21.51
N THR A 324 -35.66 -0.36 20.86
CA THR A 324 -35.30 0.64 19.86
C THR A 324 -35.03 -0.05 18.51
N PHE A 325 -35.56 0.51 17.44
CA PHE A 325 -35.30 0.10 16.07
C PHE A 325 -34.60 1.24 15.32
N ASP A 326 -33.42 0.93 14.76
CA ASP A 326 -32.64 1.81 13.92
C ASP A 326 -32.60 1.25 12.51
N TRP A 327 -32.85 2.06 11.49
CA TRP A 327 -32.67 1.66 10.10
C TRP A 327 -32.31 2.83 9.21
N GLY A 328 -31.67 2.53 8.09
CA GLY A 328 -31.31 3.53 7.12
C GLY A 328 -31.12 2.95 5.72
N VAL A 329 -31.31 3.80 4.74
CA VAL A 329 -31.13 3.52 3.31
C VAL A 329 -30.35 4.65 2.67
N ARG A 330 -29.47 4.30 1.72
CA ARG A 330 -28.69 5.23 0.92
C ARG A 330 -28.66 4.79 -0.53
N TYR A 331 -29.09 5.66 -1.41
CA TYR A 331 -28.89 5.51 -2.85
C TYR A 331 -27.66 6.30 -3.26
N GLU A 332 -26.82 5.72 -4.09
CA GLU A 332 -25.65 6.36 -4.67
C GLU A 332 -25.63 6.22 -6.18
N ASN A 333 -25.16 7.27 -6.84
CA ASN A 333 -24.83 7.30 -8.25
C ASN A 333 -23.42 7.86 -8.39
N ILE A 334 -22.54 7.09 -9.04
CA ILE A 334 -21.13 7.46 -9.26
C ILE A 334 -20.85 7.40 -10.76
N HIS A 335 -20.43 8.53 -11.30
CA HIS A 335 -19.99 8.66 -12.69
C HIS A 335 -18.49 8.87 -12.73
N VAL A 336 -17.79 7.96 -13.39
CA VAL A 336 -16.32 7.98 -13.57
C VAL A 336 -16.04 8.13 -15.05
N LYS A 337 -15.29 9.16 -15.40
CA LYS A 337 -14.82 9.42 -16.77
C LYS A 337 -13.33 9.70 -16.74
N GLY A 338 -12.60 9.12 -17.66
CA GLY A 338 -11.16 9.33 -17.67
C GLY A 338 -10.47 8.78 -18.90
N GLN A 339 -9.17 8.96 -18.88
CA GLN A 339 -8.27 8.36 -19.85
C GLN A 339 -6.95 7.99 -19.19
N ASN A 340 -6.35 6.91 -19.68
CA ASN A 340 -4.99 6.51 -19.37
C ASN A 340 -4.19 6.42 -20.66
N ASN A 341 -3.01 7.00 -20.65
CA ASN A 341 -2.05 6.83 -21.73
C ASN A 341 -0.97 5.89 -21.24
N VAL A 342 -0.82 4.75 -21.88
CA VAL A 342 0.29 3.84 -21.61
C VAL A 342 1.55 4.31 -22.32
N ARG A 343 2.69 3.88 -21.80
CA ARG A 343 3.97 4.12 -22.41
C ARG A 343 4.11 3.34 -23.73
N ALA A 344 4.68 3.99 -24.72
CA ALA A 344 5.28 3.35 -25.89
C ALA A 344 6.79 3.59 -25.90
N LEU A 345 7.52 2.73 -26.59
CA LEU A 345 8.93 2.96 -26.88
C LEU A 345 9.06 3.81 -28.14
N ALA A 346 9.86 4.85 -28.06
CA ALA A 346 10.35 5.50 -29.27
C ALA A 346 11.24 4.51 -30.05
N PRO A 347 11.27 4.58 -31.37
CA PRO A 347 12.33 3.94 -32.14
C PRO A 347 13.68 4.32 -31.54
N GLU A 348 14.63 3.38 -31.53
CA GLU A 348 15.94 3.62 -30.93
C GLU A 348 16.52 4.97 -31.32
N GLY A 349 16.63 5.83 -30.35
CA GLY A 349 17.40 7.05 -30.48
C GLY A 349 18.85 6.73 -30.16
N THR A 350 19.73 7.16 -30.95
CA THR A 350 21.17 7.04 -30.72
C THR A 350 21.58 8.01 -29.59
N GLY A 351 21.91 7.49 -28.40
CA GLY A 351 22.61 8.24 -27.40
C GLY A 351 21.79 8.80 -26.24
N GLY A 352 20.57 8.35 -25.99
CA GLY A 352 19.83 8.65 -24.76
C GLY A 352 19.63 10.15 -24.48
N LEU A 353 19.78 10.53 -23.22
CA LEU A 353 19.64 11.91 -22.76
C LEU A 353 20.90 12.74 -23.00
N ASP A 354 22.07 12.11 -23.02
CA ASP A 354 23.37 12.77 -23.18
C ASP A 354 23.90 12.78 -24.62
N ASN A 355 23.17 12.10 -25.54
CA ASN A 355 23.54 11.90 -26.93
C ASN A 355 24.83 11.09 -27.13
N ASP A 356 25.30 10.36 -26.14
CA ASP A 356 26.40 9.40 -26.26
C ASP A 356 25.86 7.97 -26.44
N PRO A 357 26.03 7.31 -27.59
CA PRO A 357 25.58 5.95 -27.82
C PRO A 357 26.34 4.91 -26.99
N LYS A 358 27.39 5.30 -26.25
CA LYS A 358 28.17 4.42 -25.38
C LYS A 358 27.67 4.37 -23.93
N THR A 359 26.71 5.22 -23.57
CA THR A 359 26.08 5.26 -22.24
C THR A 359 24.71 4.61 -22.28
N PHE A 360 24.64 3.29 -22.04
CA PHE A 360 23.38 2.56 -22.12
C PHE A 360 22.39 2.86 -21.03
N PHE A 361 22.86 3.33 -19.89
CA PHE A 361 22.02 3.57 -18.72
C PHE A 361 20.92 4.61 -18.95
N ASP A 362 20.94 5.38 -20.00
CA ASP A 362 19.94 6.41 -20.32
C ASP A 362 19.42 6.35 -21.79
N ASN A 363 19.80 5.33 -22.55
CA ASN A 363 19.46 5.21 -23.97
C ASN A 363 17.98 4.93 -24.23
N THR A 364 17.22 4.52 -23.23
CA THR A 364 15.80 4.23 -23.41
C THR A 364 14.96 5.50 -23.41
N LYS A 365 14.27 5.77 -24.50
CA LYS A 365 13.28 6.85 -24.59
C LYS A 365 11.88 6.27 -24.47
N ALA A 366 11.15 6.71 -23.44
CA ALA A 366 9.73 6.50 -23.36
C ALA A 366 9.00 7.62 -24.10
N VAL A 367 7.95 7.28 -24.80
CA VAL A 367 7.02 8.23 -25.40
C VAL A 367 5.61 7.92 -24.95
N LEU A 368 4.74 8.93 -24.99
CA LEU A 368 3.34 8.76 -24.65
C LEU A 368 2.67 7.90 -25.74
N GLY A 369 2.15 6.75 -25.34
CA GLY A 369 1.44 5.83 -26.22
C GLY A 369 -0.04 6.17 -26.37
N ALA A 370 -0.80 5.23 -26.90
CA ALA A 370 -2.22 5.39 -27.13
C ALA A 370 -3.00 5.71 -25.84
N ALA A 371 -4.02 6.55 -25.96
CA ALA A 371 -4.95 6.84 -24.88
C ALA A 371 -6.09 5.82 -24.87
N TYR A 372 -6.33 5.22 -23.73
CA TYR A 372 -7.53 4.47 -23.44
C TYR A 372 -8.52 5.36 -22.68
N LYS A 373 -9.73 5.48 -23.20
CA LYS A 373 -10.80 6.31 -22.62
C LYS A 373 -11.91 5.41 -22.06
N TYR A 374 -12.49 5.84 -20.94
CA TYR A 374 -13.63 5.17 -20.33
C TYR A 374 -14.63 6.22 -19.78
N ASP A 375 -15.88 5.80 -19.74
CA ASP A 375 -17.00 6.59 -19.25
C ASP A 375 -18.02 5.61 -18.65
N LYS A 376 -18.12 5.55 -17.31
CA LYS A 376 -18.92 4.56 -16.60
C LYS A 376 -19.76 5.20 -15.51
N THR A 377 -21.01 4.75 -15.42
CA THR A 377 -21.91 5.12 -14.33
C THR A 377 -22.32 3.88 -13.56
N LEU A 378 -22.18 3.94 -12.24
CA LEU A 378 -22.57 2.89 -11.31
C LEU A 378 -23.59 3.46 -10.32
N SER A 379 -24.73 2.76 -10.15
CA SER A 379 -25.77 3.14 -9.20
C SER A 379 -26.10 1.97 -8.29
N TYR A 380 -26.32 2.26 -7.02
CA TYR A 380 -26.64 1.21 -6.06
C TYR A 380 -27.36 1.74 -4.82
N VAL A 381 -28.00 0.81 -4.11
CA VAL A 381 -28.65 1.09 -2.82
C VAL A 381 -27.96 0.28 -1.74
N SER A 382 -27.59 0.93 -0.65
CA SER A 382 -27.12 0.34 0.60
C SER A 382 -28.17 0.53 1.69
N PHE A 383 -28.29 -0.44 2.60
CA PHE A 383 -29.22 -0.33 3.72
C PHE A 383 -28.72 -1.07 4.96
N SER A 384 -29.22 -0.68 6.12
CA SER A 384 -28.97 -1.36 7.39
C SER A 384 -30.19 -1.27 8.30
N GLY A 385 -30.31 -2.24 9.20
CA GLY A 385 -31.31 -2.24 10.25
C GLY A 385 -30.77 -2.90 11.52
N ALA A 386 -31.13 -2.37 12.68
CA ALA A 386 -30.74 -2.89 13.98
C ALA A 386 -31.90 -2.82 14.97
N LEU A 387 -32.03 -3.84 15.80
CA LEU A 387 -32.91 -3.88 16.96
C LEU A 387 -32.06 -3.91 18.23
N ASN A 388 -32.36 -3.05 19.18
CA ASN A 388 -31.73 -3.04 20.50
C ASN A 388 -32.81 -3.20 21.56
N TYR A 389 -32.65 -4.23 22.41
CA TYR A 389 -33.57 -4.53 23.51
C TYR A 389 -32.86 -4.41 24.85
N LYS A 390 -33.31 -3.48 25.70
CA LYS A 390 -32.84 -3.31 27.06
C LYS A 390 -33.43 -4.40 27.96
N LEU A 391 -32.60 -5.26 28.51
CA LEU A 391 -32.97 -6.29 29.48
C LEU A 391 -33.15 -5.66 30.88
N SER A 392 -32.33 -4.65 31.16
CA SER A 392 -32.35 -3.83 32.34
C SER A 392 -31.69 -2.48 32.08
N ASP A 393 -31.58 -1.61 33.08
CA ASP A 393 -30.87 -0.33 32.94
C ASP A 393 -29.38 -0.51 32.60
N ASN A 394 -28.82 -1.67 32.95
CA ASN A 394 -27.40 -1.98 32.84
C ASN A 394 -27.10 -3.03 31.74
N MET A 395 -28.11 -3.63 31.13
CA MET A 395 -27.91 -4.72 30.18
C MET A 395 -28.80 -4.56 28.93
N ALA A 396 -28.26 -4.86 27.77
CA ALA A 396 -28.99 -4.89 26.49
C ALA A 396 -28.47 -6.00 25.56
N ILE A 397 -29.37 -6.47 24.72
CA ILE A 397 -29.03 -7.29 23.56
C ILE A 397 -29.38 -6.54 22.29
N TYR A 398 -28.67 -6.82 21.22
CA TYR A 398 -28.95 -6.24 19.90
C TYR A 398 -28.72 -7.22 18.78
N GLY A 399 -29.39 -6.98 17.66
CA GLY A 399 -29.12 -7.62 16.39
C GLY A 399 -29.05 -6.57 15.30
N ARG A 400 -28.11 -6.72 14.35
CA ARG A 400 -27.92 -5.84 13.21
C ARG A 400 -27.69 -6.61 11.94
N TYR A 401 -28.30 -6.14 10.87
CA TYR A 401 -27.99 -6.52 9.50
C TYR A 401 -27.62 -5.28 8.69
N SER A 402 -26.58 -5.38 7.87
CA SER A 402 -26.23 -4.34 6.91
C SER A 402 -25.86 -4.93 5.56
N ASN A 403 -26.29 -4.25 4.50
CA ASN A 403 -25.90 -4.50 3.11
C ASN A 403 -25.29 -3.21 2.59
N GLY A 404 -23.98 -3.11 2.72
CA GLY A 404 -23.18 -1.99 2.22
C GLY A 404 -22.72 -2.27 0.79
N LYS A 405 -22.65 -1.22 -0.02
CA LYS A 405 -22.15 -1.31 -1.39
C LYS A 405 -21.13 -0.22 -1.66
N LYS A 406 -20.18 -0.53 -2.54
CA LYS A 406 -19.09 0.37 -2.92
C LYS A 406 -18.74 0.21 -4.39
N ALA A 407 -18.63 1.32 -5.12
CA ALA A 407 -18.03 1.30 -6.44
C ALA A 407 -16.53 0.92 -6.37
N PRO A 408 -15.97 0.28 -7.39
CA PRO A 408 -14.54 0.01 -7.47
C PRO A 408 -13.73 1.30 -7.35
N GLY A 409 -12.55 1.20 -6.73
CA GLY A 409 -11.60 2.31 -6.66
C GLY A 409 -10.95 2.59 -8.01
N PHE A 410 -10.24 3.73 -8.12
CA PHE A 410 -9.55 4.14 -9.34
C PHE A 410 -8.56 3.10 -9.88
N GLN A 411 -8.00 2.28 -9.02
CA GLN A 411 -7.00 1.27 -9.40
C GLN A 411 -7.48 0.32 -10.51
N ILE A 412 -8.77 0.01 -10.56
CA ILE A 412 -9.32 -0.85 -11.62
C ILE A 412 -9.22 -0.18 -12.99
N TYR A 413 -9.23 1.16 -13.04
CA TYR A 413 -9.12 1.96 -14.26
C TYR A 413 -7.67 2.30 -14.60
N GLN A 414 -6.73 2.12 -13.68
CA GLN A 414 -5.31 2.42 -13.85
C GLN A 414 -4.53 1.30 -14.55
N ASN A 415 -4.94 0.06 -14.37
CA ASN A 415 -4.31 -1.11 -14.99
C ASN A 415 -4.76 -1.22 -16.45
N VAL A 416 -4.18 -0.38 -17.31
CA VAL A 416 -4.53 -0.33 -18.72
C VAL A 416 -3.31 -0.61 -19.57
N SER A 417 -3.38 -1.68 -20.31
CA SER A 417 -2.42 -2.02 -21.37
C SER A 417 -3.06 -1.86 -22.75
N ASN A 418 -2.27 -2.01 -23.80
CA ASN A 418 -2.74 -1.98 -25.19
C ASN A 418 -3.80 -3.05 -25.50
N SER A 419 -3.90 -4.10 -24.69
CA SER A 419 -4.92 -5.16 -24.79
C SER A 419 -6.16 -4.88 -23.95
N PHE A 420 -6.17 -3.78 -23.20
CA PHE A 420 -7.29 -3.43 -22.36
C PHE A 420 -8.48 -2.99 -23.21
N ASN A 421 -9.61 -3.62 -23.00
CA ASN A 421 -10.88 -3.25 -23.59
C ASN A 421 -11.98 -3.16 -22.52
N GLU A 422 -13.09 -2.54 -22.85
CA GLU A 422 -14.21 -2.37 -21.90
C GLU A 422 -14.77 -3.71 -21.39
N THR A 423 -14.69 -4.76 -22.20
CA THR A 423 -15.16 -6.11 -21.85
C THR A 423 -14.32 -6.70 -20.73
N ASN A 424 -12.99 -6.49 -20.76
CA ASN A 424 -12.09 -7.00 -19.73
C ASN A 424 -12.19 -6.18 -18.42
N LEU A 425 -12.48 -4.89 -18.51
CA LEU A 425 -12.61 -4.03 -17.34
C LEU A 425 -13.87 -4.31 -16.53
N ASN A 426 -15.00 -4.33 -17.17
CA ASN A 426 -16.35 -4.51 -16.59
C ASN A 426 -16.46 -4.27 -15.07
N PRO A 427 -16.31 -3.02 -14.59
CA PRO A 427 -16.25 -2.73 -13.15
C PRO A 427 -17.57 -3.08 -12.47
N GLU A 428 -17.51 -3.91 -11.42
CA GLU A 428 -18.67 -4.32 -10.64
C GLU A 428 -18.71 -3.62 -9.29
N VAL A 429 -19.94 -3.36 -8.81
CA VAL A 429 -20.17 -2.84 -7.47
C VAL A 429 -19.85 -3.93 -6.44
N GLN A 430 -18.91 -3.66 -5.54
CA GLN A 430 -18.60 -4.53 -4.40
C GLN A 430 -19.75 -4.51 -3.39
N VAL A 431 -19.99 -5.65 -2.74
CA VAL A 431 -21.04 -5.79 -1.73
C VAL A 431 -20.44 -6.32 -0.44
N ILE A 432 -20.78 -5.70 0.68
CA ILE A 432 -20.51 -6.25 2.00
C ILE A 432 -21.84 -6.53 2.71
N GLN A 433 -22.02 -7.77 3.16
CA GLN A 433 -23.13 -8.17 4.00
C GLN A 433 -22.60 -8.50 5.39
N GLN A 434 -23.18 -7.90 6.41
CA GLN A 434 -22.79 -8.11 7.80
C GLN A 434 -24.00 -8.46 8.66
N TYR A 435 -23.83 -9.48 9.47
CA TYR A 435 -24.78 -9.92 10.50
C TYR A 435 -24.06 -9.86 11.84
N GLU A 436 -24.64 -9.16 12.76
CA GLU A 436 -24.12 -9.00 14.11
C GLU A 436 -25.26 -9.27 15.11
N ALA A 437 -24.93 -9.94 16.18
CA ALA A 437 -25.75 -9.98 17.38
C ALA A 437 -24.84 -9.63 18.57
N GLY A 438 -25.38 -9.03 19.61
CA GLY A 438 -24.51 -8.65 20.71
C GLY A 438 -25.22 -8.56 22.05
N PHE A 439 -24.41 -8.72 23.09
CA PHE A 439 -24.79 -8.49 24.47
C PHE A 439 -23.92 -7.37 25.04
N LYS A 440 -24.55 -6.37 25.67
CA LYS A 440 -23.89 -5.25 26.32
C LYS A 440 -24.25 -5.22 27.80
N ALA A 441 -23.25 -5.06 28.64
CA ALA A 441 -23.45 -4.83 30.07
C ALA A 441 -22.55 -3.68 30.55
N LYS A 442 -23.08 -2.82 31.41
CA LYS A 442 -22.32 -1.69 31.97
C LYS A 442 -22.76 -1.42 33.39
N THR A 443 -21.82 -1.37 34.32
CA THR A 443 -21.96 -0.91 35.69
C THR A 443 -20.94 0.20 35.98
N GLU A 444 -20.88 0.68 37.19
CA GLU A 444 -19.82 1.62 37.64
C GLU A 444 -18.43 0.96 37.61
N GLN A 445 -18.36 -0.36 37.80
CA GLN A 445 -17.12 -1.11 37.92
C GLN A 445 -16.65 -1.74 36.59
N TYR A 446 -17.57 -2.15 35.74
CA TYR A 446 -17.21 -2.79 34.47
C TYR A 446 -18.12 -2.41 33.30
N SER A 447 -17.57 -2.52 32.11
CA SER A 447 -18.35 -2.60 30.84
C SER A 447 -17.91 -3.83 30.07
N ALA A 448 -18.86 -4.48 29.42
CA ALA A 448 -18.59 -5.62 28.52
C ALA A 448 -19.51 -5.56 27.30
N ASN A 449 -18.93 -5.85 26.13
CA ASN A 449 -19.65 -6.02 24.86
C ASN A 449 -19.16 -7.33 24.24
N ILE A 450 -20.07 -8.22 23.88
CA ILE A 450 -19.79 -9.50 23.23
C ILE A 450 -20.57 -9.50 21.93
N THR A 451 -19.87 -9.56 20.79
CA THR A 451 -20.48 -9.44 19.45
C THR A 451 -20.05 -10.59 18.56
N PRO A 452 -20.82 -11.69 18.49
CA PRO A 452 -20.71 -12.62 17.37
C PRO A 452 -21.06 -11.91 16.05
N PHE A 453 -20.31 -12.22 15.01
CA PHE A 453 -20.49 -11.64 13.68
C PHE A 453 -20.28 -12.65 12.55
N PHE A 454 -20.91 -12.37 11.43
CA PHE A 454 -20.62 -12.96 10.11
C PHE A 454 -20.55 -11.83 9.08
N SER A 455 -19.54 -11.86 8.21
CA SER A 455 -19.37 -10.89 7.12
C SER A 455 -19.05 -11.61 5.82
N SER A 456 -19.72 -11.23 4.75
CA SER A 456 -19.42 -11.63 3.37
C SER A 456 -19.04 -10.40 2.56
N LEU A 457 -17.86 -10.39 1.98
CA LEU A 457 -17.39 -9.38 1.05
C LEU A 457 -17.37 -9.98 -0.35
N GLU A 458 -18.16 -9.44 -1.25
CA GLU A 458 -18.45 -10.01 -2.55
C GLU A 458 -17.97 -9.06 -3.67
N ARG A 459 -17.65 -9.65 -4.82
CA ARG A 459 -17.23 -8.95 -6.03
C ARG A 459 -15.96 -8.12 -5.84
N ILE A 460 -14.97 -8.73 -5.18
CA ILE A 460 -13.64 -8.13 -5.03
C ILE A 460 -12.89 -8.34 -6.34
N PRO A 461 -12.48 -7.27 -7.05
CA PRO A 461 -11.74 -7.43 -8.29
C PRO A 461 -10.33 -7.92 -8.03
N THR A 462 -9.90 -8.93 -8.77
CA THR A 462 -8.51 -9.34 -8.90
C THR A 462 -8.08 -9.04 -10.33
N ALA A 463 -7.42 -7.90 -10.49
CA ALA A 463 -6.86 -7.45 -11.74
C ALA A 463 -5.34 -7.63 -11.71
N VAL A 464 -4.79 -8.16 -12.78
CA VAL A 464 -3.34 -8.37 -12.95
C VAL A 464 -2.88 -7.79 -14.29
N THR A 465 -1.62 -7.43 -14.35
CA THR A 465 -0.95 -7.02 -15.59
C THR A 465 0.25 -7.94 -15.79
N PHE A 466 0.37 -8.51 -16.95
CA PHE A 466 1.47 -9.37 -17.34
C PHE A 466 2.24 -8.79 -18.52
N THR A 467 3.42 -9.34 -18.74
CA THR A 467 4.28 -8.97 -19.89
C THR A 467 4.46 -10.20 -20.76
N ASP A 468 4.17 -10.11 -22.04
CA ASP A 468 4.39 -11.22 -22.98
C ASP A 468 5.88 -11.41 -23.32
N SER A 469 6.20 -12.48 -24.05
CA SER A 469 7.56 -12.81 -24.47
C SER A 469 8.22 -11.75 -25.38
N LYS A 470 7.44 -10.76 -25.84
CA LYS A 470 7.92 -9.64 -26.68
C LYS A 470 8.03 -8.33 -25.88
N GLY A 471 7.81 -8.36 -24.55
CA GLY A 471 7.83 -7.19 -23.70
C GLY A 471 6.55 -6.35 -23.73
N ALA A 472 5.46 -6.81 -24.37
CA ALA A 472 4.20 -6.08 -24.39
C ALA A 472 3.35 -6.37 -23.16
N LEU A 473 2.87 -5.31 -22.50
CA LEU A 473 1.96 -5.42 -21.37
C LEU A 473 0.55 -5.81 -21.83
N TYR A 474 -0.10 -6.68 -21.08
CA TYR A 474 -1.50 -7.05 -21.28
C TYR A 474 -2.23 -7.35 -19.98
N ASN A 475 -3.55 -7.21 -20.00
CA ASN A 475 -4.42 -7.50 -18.88
C ASN A 475 -5.38 -8.64 -19.24
N PRO A 476 -5.31 -9.79 -18.59
CA PRO A 476 -6.38 -10.78 -18.70
C PRO A 476 -7.67 -10.26 -18.03
N PRO A 477 -8.83 -10.88 -18.30
CA PRO A 477 -10.11 -10.48 -17.70
C PRO A 477 -10.06 -10.45 -16.17
N VAL A 478 -10.74 -9.46 -15.58
CA VAL A 478 -10.81 -9.32 -14.12
C VAL A 478 -11.66 -10.43 -13.52
N TYR A 479 -11.14 -11.13 -12.52
CA TYR A 479 -11.93 -12.03 -11.67
C TYR A 479 -12.55 -11.25 -10.52
N TYR A 480 -13.82 -11.58 -10.21
CA TYR A 480 -14.55 -11.05 -9.08
C TYR A 480 -14.71 -12.13 -8.01
N ASN A 481 -14.10 -11.94 -6.88
CA ASN A 481 -13.94 -12.91 -5.81
C ASN A 481 -14.81 -12.59 -4.59
N ASN A 482 -15.09 -13.61 -3.77
CA ASN A 482 -15.91 -13.49 -2.57
C ASN A 482 -15.16 -14.03 -1.35
N LEU A 483 -15.15 -13.26 -0.26
CA LEU A 483 -14.48 -13.57 1.00
C LEU A 483 -15.50 -13.57 2.14
N GLN A 484 -15.32 -14.47 3.10
CA GLN A 484 -16.18 -14.58 4.29
C GLN A 484 -15.36 -14.62 5.56
N THR A 485 -15.83 -13.92 6.58
CA THR A 485 -15.28 -13.95 7.94
C THR A 485 -16.40 -14.15 8.94
N TYR A 486 -16.11 -14.86 10.02
CA TYR A 486 -17.05 -15.09 11.12
C TYR A 486 -16.28 -15.19 12.43
N GLY A 487 -16.90 -14.76 13.50
CA GLY A 487 -16.19 -14.77 14.78
C GLY A 487 -16.95 -14.12 15.91
N VAL A 488 -16.21 -13.82 16.97
CA VAL A 488 -16.69 -13.11 18.15
C VAL A 488 -15.70 -12.02 18.49
N GLU A 489 -16.21 -10.82 18.72
CA GLU A 489 -15.48 -9.70 19.28
C GLU A 489 -15.87 -9.51 20.75
N LEU A 490 -14.87 -9.41 21.61
CA LEU A 490 -15.00 -9.20 23.05
C LEU A 490 -14.35 -7.86 23.37
N GLU A 491 -15.12 -6.94 23.93
CA GLU A 491 -14.63 -5.62 24.36
C GLU A 491 -15.05 -5.38 25.81
N GLY A 492 -14.15 -4.81 26.60
CA GLY A 492 -14.48 -4.52 27.97
C GLY A 492 -13.51 -3.62 28.71
N THR A 493 -14.03 -3.07 29.79
CA THR A 493 -13.26 -2.32 30.77
C THR A 493 -13.59 -2.85 32.19
N TYR A 494 -12.58 -2.88 33.04
CA TYR A 494 -12.76 -3.24 34.45
C TYR A 494 -11.99 -2.25 35.32
N LYS A 495 -12.71 -1.60 36.24
CA LYS A 495 -12.15 -0.68 37.22
C LYS A 495 -11.77 -1.47 38.47
N ILE A 496 -10.46 -1.68 38.67
CA ILE A 496 -9.94 -2.43 39.84
C ILE A 496 -9.98 -1.55 41.09
N SER A 497 -9.64 -0.25 40.92
CA SER A 497 -9.72 0.78 41.94
C SER A 497 -10.00 2.14 41.32
N ASP A 498 -10.11 3.20 42.10
CA ASP A 498 -10.32 4.55 41.56
C ASP A 498 -9.18 5.01 40.65
N ASN A 499 -7.99 4.48 40.86
CA ASN A 499 -6.80 4.87 40.11
C ASN A 499 -6.32 3.81 39.10
N PHE A 500 -6.82 2.58 39.19
CA PHE A 500 -6.32 1.48 38.36
C PHE A 500 -7.45 0.73 37.65
N GLY A 501 -7.30 0.56 36.33
CA GLY A 501 -8.24 -0.16 35.48
C GLY A 501 -7.54 -1.02 34.44
N ILE A 502 -8.33 -1.86 33.78
CA ILE A 502 -7.92 -2.64 32.61
C ILE A 502 -8.98 -2.43 31.53
N ARG A 503 -8.55 -2.19 30.31
CA ARG A 503 -9.40 -2.26 29.13
C ARG A 503 -8.84 -3.29 28.15
N GLY A 504 -9.72 -3.95 27.41
CA GLY A 504 -9.31 -4.96 26.44
C GLY A 504 -10.28 -5.11 25.29
N VAL A 505 -9.73 -5.47 24.14
CA VAL A 505 -10.45 -5.93 22.96
C VAL A 505 -9.80 -7.22 22.48
N VAL A 506 -10.60 -8.26 22.25
CA VAL A 506 -10.14 -9.55 21.70
C VAL A 506 -11.08 -9.95 20.57
N THR A 507 -10.50 -10.26 19.42
CA THR A 507 -11.24 -10.80 18.26
C THR A 507 -10.79 -12.23 18.03
N LEU A 508 -11.74 -13.15 18.03
CA LEU A 508 -11.57 -14.55 17.66
C LEU A 508 -12.35 -14.78 16.36
N GLN A 509 -11.67 -15.14 15.26
CA GLN A 509 -12.33 -15.24 13.98
C GLN A 509 -11.79 -16.38 13.11
N GLY A 510 -12.66 -16.90 12.26
CA GLY A 510 -12.33 -17.75 11.13
C GLY A 510 -12.55 -17.01 9.81
N SER A 511 -11.89 -17.44 8.76
CA SER A 511 -12.02 -16.84 7.44
C SER A 511 -12.00 -17.88 6.33
N LYS A 512 -12.68 -17.56 5.22
CA LYS A 512 -12.76 -18.42 4.05
C LYS A 512 -12.85 -17.58 2.78
N ALA A 513 -12.03 -17.90 1.78
CA ALA A 513 -12.22 -17.47 0.41
C ALA A 513 -13.39 -18.28 -0.19
N ALA A 514 -14.61 -17.73 -0.14
CA ALA A 514 -15.81 -18.46 -0.58
C ALA A 514 -15.75 -18.79 -2.07
N SER A 515 -15.24 -17.88 -2.88
CA SER A 515 -14.79 -18.12 -4.25
C SER A 515 -13.56 -17.23 -4.51
N TYR A 516 -12.48 -17.84 -4.96
CA TYR A 516 -11.26 -17.09 -5.24
C TYR A 516 -10.50 -17.68 -6.42
N ARG A 517 -10.48 -16.94 -7.51
CA ARG A 517 -9.70 -17.25 -8.72
C ARG A 517 -8.74 -16.12 -9.02
N SER A 518 -7.57 -16.49 -9.50
CA SER A 518 -6.54 -15.59 -9.98
C SER A 518 -5.86 -16.14 -11.23
N TRP A 519 -5.15 -15.27 -11.93
CA TRP A 519 -4.34 -15.64 -13.08
C TRP A 519 -2.92 -16.00 -12.64
N ILE A 520 -2.33 -17.00 -13.30
CA ILE A 520 -0.91 -17.34 -13.20
C ILE A 520 -0.29 -17.09 -14.56
N HIS A 521 0.72 -16.21 -14.60
CA HIS A 521 1.44 -15.91 -15.84
C HIS A 521 2.19 -17.15 -16.37
N LEU A 522 2.08 -17.37 -17.66
CA LEU A 522 2.82 -18.38 -18.40
C LEU A 522 3.83 -17.70 -19.33
N PRO A 523 5.03 -18.29 -19.55
CA PRO A 523 6.01 -17.74 -20.49
C PRO A 523 5.48 -17.56 -21.92
N THR A 524 4.42 -18.31 -22.28
CA THR A 524 3.71 -18.25 -23.56
C THR A 524 2.48 -17.35 -23.52
N GLY A 525 2.16 -16.78 -22.36
CA GLY A 525 1.00 -15.91 -22.16
C GLY A 525 1.12 -14.61 -22.96
N SER A 526 0.01 -14.13 -23.48
CA SER A 526 -0.09 -12.88 -24.23
C SER A 526 -1.54 -12.40 -24.28
N ALA A 527 -1.79 -11.22 -24.82
CA ALA A 527 -3.15 -10.73 -25.06
C ALA A 527 -4.02 -11.68 -25.89
N SER A 528 -3.42 -12.53 -26.73
CA SER A 528 -4.11 -13.50 -27.61
C SER A 528 -3.99 -14.95 -27.14
N THR A 529 -3.06 -15.27 -26.27
CA THR A 529 -2.84 -16.62 -25.73
C THR A 529 -3.13 -16.59 -24.23
N PRO A 530 -4.17 -17.31 -23.77
CA PRO A 530 -4.56 -17.24 -22.35
C PRO A 530 -3.47 -17.79 -21.42
N ASP A 531 -3.34 -17.13 -20.28
CA ASP A 531 -2.57 -17.60 -19.14
C ASP A 531 -3.29 -18.76 -18.41
N SER A 532 -2.62 -19.35 -17.44
CA SER A 532 -3.24 -20.33 -16.55
C SER A 532 -4.04 -19.64 -15.43
N THR A 533 -4.94 -20.38 -14.84
CA THR A 533 -5.72 -19.92 -13.68
C THR A 533 -5.54 -20.84 -12.49
N VAL A 534 -5.62 -20.27 -11.30
CA VAL A 534 -5.65 -21.01 -10.04
C VAL A 534 -6.97 -20.75 -9.33
N ASP A 535 -7.56 -21.80 -8.75
CA ASP A 535 -8.74 -21.73 -7.90
C ASP A 535 -8.33 -22.03 -6.45
N ASN A 536 -8.34 -21.00 -5.62
CA ASN A 536 -8.04 -21.07 -4.18
C ASN A 536 -9.32 -20.99 -3.33
N SER A 537 -10.48 -21.32 -3.91
CA SER A 537 -11.74 -21.33 -3.19
C SER A 537 -11.70 -22.34 -2.03
N GLY A 538 -12.24 -21.94 -0.89
CA GLY A 538 -12.26 -22.76 0.33
C GLY A 538 -11.08 -22.51 1.26
N ASN A 539 -10.00 -21.91 0.80
CA ASN A 539 -8.81 -21.60 1.61
C ASN A 539 -9.07 -20.43 2.59
N GLY A 540 -8.23 -20.33 3.62
CA GLY A 540 -8.20 -19.19 4.53
C GLY A 540 -7.78 -17.90 3.80
N ILE A 541 -8.30 -16.76 4.24
CA ILE A 541 -7.96 -15.47 3.67
C ILE A 541 -6.52 -15.10 4.04
N ALA A 542 -5.75 -14.68 3.04
CA ALA A 542 -4.38 -14.22 3.24
C ALA A 542 -4.32 -13.00 4.18
N HIS A 543 -3.30 -12.96 5.03
CA HIS A 543 -3.00 -11.87 5.98
C HIS A 543 -4.04 -11.61 7.07
N LEU A 544 -5.06 -12.45 7.20
CA LEU A 544 -6.09 -12.32 8.22
C LEU A 544 -5.84 -13.28 9.40
N PRO A 545 -5.50 -12.77 10.62
CA PRO A 545 -5.22 -13.61 11.78
C PRO A 545 -6.51 -14.15 12.40
N ASN A 546 -6.43 -15.36 12.97
CA ASN A 546 -7.57 -15.96 13.68
C ASN A 546 -7.78 -15.36 15.08
N VAL A 547 -6.73 -14.77 15.66
CA VAL A 547 -6.76 -14.16 16.99
C VAL A 547 -6.05 -12.82 16.95
N MET A 548 -6.73 -11.79 17.46
CA MET A 548 -6.15 -10.47 17.73
C MET A 548 -6.53 -10.04 19.14
N ALA A 549 -5.60 -9.42 19.87
CA ALA A 549 -5.88 -8.89 21.20
C ALA A 549 -5.14 -7.56 21.43
N ASN A 550 -5.81 -6.65 22.11
CA ASN A 550 -5.21 -5.47 22.71
C ASN A 550 -5.69 -5.37 24.16
N ILE A 551 -4.77 -5.48 25.12
CA ILE A 551 -5.08 -5.39 26.54
C ILE A 551 -4.20 -4.32 27.16
N THR A 552 -4.84 -3.38 27.87
CA THR A 552 -4.16 -2.22 28.45
C THR A 552 -4.53 -2.09 29.93
N PRO A 553 -3.70 -2.55 30.87
CA PRO A 553 -3.72 -2.03 32.23
C PRO A 553 -3.33 -0.55 32.21
N GLU A 554 -4.07 0.25 32.97
CA GLU A 554 -3.90 1.70 33.05
C GLU A 554 -4.01 2.21 34.45
N TYR A 555 -3.20 3.21 34.76
CA TYR A 555 -3.19 3.91 36.03
C TYR A 555 -3.39 5.40 35.84
N SER A 556 -4.22 6.03 36.65
CA SER A 556 -4.43 7.47 36.62
C SER A 556 -4.78 7.98 38.03
N ASN A 557 -4.08 9.02 38.48
CA ASN A 557 -4.38 9.70 39.76
C ASN A 557 -4.78 11.17 39.57
N GLY A 558 -5.27 11.53 38.41
CA GLY A 558 -5.68 12.89 38.06
C GLY A 558 -4.55 13.77 37.51
N LYS A 559 -3.30 13.63 37.95
CA LYS A 559 -2.13 14.34 37.43
C LYS A 559 -1.24 13.45 36.56
N PHE A 560 -1.11 12.20 36.93
CA PHE A 560 -0.27 11.23 36.21
C PHE A 560 -1.15 10.15 35.61
N TYR A 561 -0.83 9.79 34.35
CA TYR A 561 -1.40 8.68 33.61
C TYR A 561 -0.30 7.76 33.11
N ALA A 562 -0.50 6.46 33.21
CA ALA A 562 0.34 5.45 32.54
C ALA A 562 -0.54 4.31 32.04
N GLY A 563 -0.28 3.84 30.83
CA GLY A 563 -0.93 2.68 30.23
C GLY A 563 0.10 1.82 29.50
N LEU A 564 0.08 0.50 29.76
CA LEU A 564 0.91 -0.48 29.06
C LEU A 564 0.02 -1.34 28.18
N THR A 565 0.05 -1.13 26.87
CA THR A 565 -0.75 -1.92 25.93
C THR A 565 0.04 -3.13 25.44
N TRP A 566 -0.47 -4.32 25.70
CA TRP A 566 -0.09 -5.55 25.03
C TRP A 566 -0.96 -5.74 23.79
N SER A 567 -0.32 -5.79 22.62
CA SER A 567 -0.95 -6.11 21.33
C SER A 567 -0.47 -7.47 20.87
N TYR A 568 -1.38 -8.35 20.51
CA TYR A 568 -1.12 -9.67 19.97
C TYR A 568 -1.76 -9.84 18.61
N MET A 569 -1.01 -10.37 17.66
CA MET A 569 -1.49 -10.80 16.35
C MET A 569 -1.14 -12.27 16.16
N GLY A 570 -2.17 -13.10 15.92
CA GLY A 570 -2.03 -14.52 15.70
C GLY A 570 -1.35 -14.86 14.37
N ALA A 571 -0.99 -16.13 14.22
CA ALA A 571 -0.53 -16.65 12.93
C ALA A 571 -1.64 -16.49 11.86
N ARG A 572 -1.21 -16.31 10.60
CA ARG A 572 -2.11 -16.04 9.49
C ARG A 572 -1.52 -16.51 8.18
N GLN A 573 -2.36 -16.89 7.24
CA GLN A 573 -1.93 -17.36 5.93
C GLN A 573 -1.17 -16.27 5.16
N ALA A 574 -0.08 -16.63 4.52
CA ALA A 574 0.76 -15.69 3.78
C ALA A 574 0.17 -15.34 2.39
N ASN A 575 -0.54 -16.27 1.77
CA ASN A 575 -1.21 -16.10 0.48
C ASN A 575 -2.53 -16.91 0.43
N PHE A 576 -3.33 -16.72 -0.62
CA PHE A 576 -4.59 -17.45 -0.79
C PHE A 576 -4.39 -18.93 -1.13
N ALA A 577 -3.21 -19.36 -1.60
CA ALA A 577 -2.86 -20.77 -1.75
C ALA A 577 -2.64 -21.48 -0.41
N ASN A 578 -2.59 -20.73 0.71
CA ASN A 578 -2.29 -21.21 2.06
C ASN A 578 -0.97 -22.02 2.10
N ALA A 579 0.02 -21.52 1.38
CA ALA A 579 1.29 -22.20 1.21
C ALA A 579 2.10 -22.29 2.50
N PHE A 580 2.05 -21.25 3.32
CA PHE A 580 2.65 -21.17 4.66
C PHE A 580 1.98 -20.10 5.51
N GLU A 581 2.33 -20.03 6.78
CA GLU A 581 1.80 -19.05 7.73
C GLU A 581 2.85 -18.01 8.12
N LEU A 582 2.44 -16.75 8.15
CA LEU A 582 3.20 -15.70 8.82
C LEU A 582 3.10 -15.91 10.33
N PRO A 583 4.23 -15.87 11.07
CA PRO A 583 4.24 -16.16 12.49
C PRO A 583 3.44 -15.14 13.31
N SER A 584 2.92 -15.58 14.46
CA SER A 584 2.32 -14.70 15.45
C SER A 584 3.38 -13.81 16.11
N PHE A 585 2.96 -12.65 16.59
CA PHE A 585 3.83 -11.78 17.39
C PHE A 585 3.06 -11.02 18.48
N SER A 586 3.82 -10.54 19.48
CA SER A 586 3.36 -9.65 20.54
C SER A 586 4.17 -8.36 20.50
N GLN A 587 3.50 -7.24 20.84
CA GLN A 587 4.14 -5.94 20.97
C GLN A 587 3.65 -5.27 22.25
N PHE A 588 4.57 -4.63 22.98
CA PHE A 588 4.24 -3.84 24.17
C PHE A 588 4.50 -2.35 23.89
N ASN A 589 3.48 -1.52 24.15
CA ASN A 589 3.56 -0.07 23.98
C ASN A 589 3.26 0.61 25.31
N LEU A 590 4.12 1.51 25.73
CA LEU A 590 3.97 2.27 26.97
C LEU A 590 3.59 3.71 26.64
N SER A 591 2.54 4.21 27.25
CA SER A 591 2.11 5.61 27.18
C SER A 591 2.06 6.20 28.58
N MET A 592 2.62 7.40 28.77
CA MET A 592 2.63 8.12 30.02
C MET A 592 2.30 9.59 29.79
N GLY A 593 1.69 10.22 30.79
CA GLY A 593 1.41 11.66 30.78
C GLY A 593 1.43 12.23 32.18
N TYR A 594 1.92 13.46 32.30
CA TYR A 594 1.97 14.20 33.56
C TYR A 594 1.52 15.65 33.36
N ASP A 595 0.47 16.05 34.09
CA ASP A 595 -0.02 17.42 34.11
C ASP A 595 0.80 18.23 35.11
N ILE A 596 1.82 18.95 34.60
CA ILE A 596 2.69 19.84 35.39
C ILE A 596 1.83 20.96 35.99
N THR A 597 0.96 21.53 35.15
CA THR A 597 -0.09 22.48 35.57
C THR A 597 -1.39 22.14 34.82
N PRO A 598 -2.55 22.72 35.20
CA PRO A 598 -3.81 22.52 34.45
C PRO A 598 -3.71 22.91 32.95
N LYS A 599 -2.71 23.72 32.60
CA LYS A 599 -2.48 24.18 31.22
C LYS A 599 -1.32 23.48 30.52
N PHE A 600 -0.44 22.81 31.26
CA PHE A 600 0.80 22.26 30.70
C PHE A 600 0.94 20.77 31.00
N ARG A 601 0.98 19.94 29.95
CA ARG A 601 1.16 18.49 30.02
C ARG A 601 2.43 18.05 29.31
N LEU A 602 3.20 17.20 29.97
CA LEU A 602 4.28 16.40 29.39
C LEU A 602 3.74 15.01 29.08
N SER A 603 4.04 14.45 27.92
CA SER A 603 3.71 13.08 27.55
C SER A 603 4.93 12.34 26.99
N ALA A 604 4.98 11.04 27.23
CA ALA A 604 5.99 10.16 26.67
C ALA A 604 5.33 8.87 26.16
N ASN A 605 5.74 8.41 24.98
CA ASN A 605 5.30 7.14 24.43
C ASN A 605 6.51 6.33 24.00
N VAL A 606 6.50 5.04 24.31
CA VAL A 606 7.51 4.08 23.85
C VAL A 606 6.78 2.98 23.07
N ASN A 607 6.94 2.98 21.78
CA ASN A 607 6.41 1.93 20.92
C ASN A 607 7.39 0.76 20.87
N ASN A 608 6.88 -0.46 20.81
CA ASN A 608 7.65 -1.70 20.84
C ASN A 608 8.68 -1.71 21.98
N LEU A 609 8.21 -1.53 23.23
CA LEU A 609 9.01 -1.37 24.46
C LEU A 609 10.11 -2.44 24.59
N LEU A 610 9.81 -3.68 24.22
CA LEU A 610 10.74 -4.82 24.33
C LEU A 610 11.61 -4.99 23.09
N ASN A 611 11.49 -4.12 22.08
CA ASN A 611 12.18 -4.21 20.80
C ASN A 611 12.04 -5.58 20.12
N GLN A 612 10.83 -6.14 20.15
CA GLN A 612 10.57 -7.44 19.55
C GLN A 612 10.51 -7.36 18.04
N TYR A 613 10.97 -8.41 17.39
CA TYR A 613 10.76 -8.65 15.98
C TYR A 613 9.40 -9.32 15.75
N GLY A 614 8.65 -8.87 14.78
CA GLY A 614 7.38 -9.46 14.39
C GLY A 614 7.12 -9.20 12.91
N VAL A 615 6.57 -10.18 12.21
CA VAL A 615 6.32 -10.10 10.77
C VAL A 615 4.91 -9.60 10.53
N MET A 616 4.75 -8.42 9.91
CA MET A 616 3.45 -7.87 9.52
C MET A 616 2.98 -8.37 8.15
N GLY A 617 3.90 -8.58 7.25
CA GLY A 617 3.67 -9.00 5.89
C GLY A 617 4.91 -9.65 5.28
N TRP A 618 4.83 -10.02 4.02
CA TRP A 618 5.95 -10.59 3.29
C TRP A 618 5.88 -10.19 1.81
N VAL A 619 7.02 -10.23 1.17
CA VAL A 619 7.17 -10.10 -0.28
C VAL A 619 7.77 -11.39 -0.76
N GLY A 620 7.07 -12.10 -1.63
CA GLY A 620 7.41 -13.45 -2.06
C GLY A 620 8.72 -13.55 -2.81
N PRO A 621 9.29 -14.76 -2.84
CA PRO A 621 10.39 -15.03 -3.74
C PRO A 621 9.89 -14.89 -5.17
N GLY A 622 10.66 -14.26 -5.97
CA GLY A 622 10.37 -14.15 -7.38
C GLY A 622 11.59 -13.66 -8.10
N THR A 623 11.71 -14.05 -9.35
CA THR A 623 12.66 -13.43 -10.27
C THR A 623 11.92 -12.34 -11.01
N PHE A 624 12.47 -11.15 -11.04
CA PHE A 624 11.95 -10.10 -11.90
C PHE A 624 11.91 -10.60 -13.39
N PRO A 625 10.81 -10.39 -14.14
CA PRO A 625 9.59 -9.65 -13.81
C PRO A 625 8.46 -10.47 -13.14
N ASP A 626 8.65 -11.76 -12.87
CA ASP A 626 7.57 -12.70 -12.47
C ASP A 626 7.25 -12.71 -10.98
N ASN A 627 7.95 -11.94 -10.17
CA ASN A 627 7.84 -11.95 -8.71
C ASN A 627 6.52 -11.38 -8.15
N LEU A 628 5.64 -10.87 -8.98
CA LEU A 628 4.33 -10.37 -8.54
C LEU A 628 3.27 -11.47 -8.45
N ASN A 629 3.57 -12.69 -8.87
CA ASN A 629 2.62 -13.79 -8.84
C ASN A 629 2.67 -14.59 -7.52
N LEU A 630 2.30 -13.93 -6.42
CA LEU A 630 2.23 -14.55 -5.09
C LEU A 630 1.26 -15.74 -5.03
N GLU A 631 0.29 -15.80 -5.93
CA GLU A 631 -0.70 -16.88 -6.01
C GLU A 631 -0.12 -18.17 -6.58
N GLY A 632 0.98 -18.10 -7.32
CA GLY A 632 1.71 -19.25 -7.83
C GLY A 632 2.55 -19.98 -6.79
N LEU A 633 2.82 -19.36 -5.62
CA LEU A 633 3.56 -20.01 -4.55
C LEU A 633 2.67 -21.01 -3.81
N THR A 634 2.96 -22.29 -4.00
CA THR A 634 2.24 -23.43 -3.39
C THR A 634 3.08 -24.14 -2.33
N LYS A 635 2.47 -25.02 -1.54
CA LYS A 635 3.18 -25.89 -0.60
C LYS A 635 4.24 -26.75 -1.29
N GLN A 636 3.95 -27.22 -2.50
CA GLN A 636 4.89 -28.01 -3.29
C GLN A 636 6.10 -27.17 -3.76
N ALA A 637 5.89 -25.92 -4.13
CA ALA A 637 6.96 -25.00 -4.48
C ALA A 637 7.89 -24.75 -3.29
N ILE A 638 7.33 -24.52 -2.10
CA ILE A 638 8.10 -24.36 -0.86
C ILE A 638 8.91 -25.61 -0.50
N GLN A 639 8.34 -26.81 -0.68
CA GLN A 639 9.05 -28.07 -0.43
C GLN A 639 10.26 -28.27 -1.34
N LYS A 640 10.22 -27.75 -2.57
CA LYS A 640 11.35 -27.80 -3.50
C LYS A 640 12.46 -26.81 -3.12
N GLU A 641 12.09 -25.63 -2.61
CA GLU A 641 13.01 -24.57 -2.24
C GLU A 641 12.71 -24.03 -0.84
N PRO A 642 12.89 -24.85 0.22
CA PRO A 642 12.46 -24.50 1.57
C PRO A 642 13.23 -23.29 2.16
N ASN A 643 14.41 -23.00 1.65
CA ASN A 643 15.28 -21.90 2.09
C ASN A 643 15.36 -20.76 1.08
N ALA A 644 14.35 -20.63 0.20
CA ALA A 644 14.33 -19.55 -0.76
C ALA A 644 14.39 -18.17 -0.08
N PHE A 645 15.02 -17.24 -0.77
CA PHE A 645 15.06 -15.84 -0.36
C PHE A 645 13.68 -15.21 -0.50
N HIS A 646 13.31 -14.43 0.49
CA HIS A 646 12.16 -13.52 0.42
C HIS A 646 12.37 -12.35 1.39
N GLN A 647 11.41 -11.45 1.50
CA GLN A 647 11.49 -10.31 2.40
C GLN A 647 10.33 -10.30 3.38
N ALA A 648 10.62 -10.08 4.66
CA ALA A 648 9.61 -9.85 5.69
C ALA A 648 9.39 -8.35 5.88
N ILE A 649 8.14 -7.93 5.93
CA ILE A 649 7.78 -6.59 6.40
C ILE A 649 7.59 -6.69 7.91
N ALA A 650 8.56 -6.16 8.66
CA ALA A 650 8.57 -6.27 10.11
C ALA A 650 7.79 -5.13 10.79
N ILE A 651 7.38 -5.37 12.04
CA ILE A 651 6.94 -4.28 12.92
C ILE A 651 8.12 -3.34 13.16
N PRO A 652 7.87 -2.02 13.27
CA PRO A 652 8.94 -1.05 13.55
C PRO A 652 9.70 -1.41 14.83
N ALA A 653 11.00 -1.17 14.82
CA ALA A 653 11.85 -1.25 16.00
C ALA A 653 11.37 -0.27 17.10
N ARG A 654 11.91 -0.44 18.31
CA ARG A 654 11.54 0.42 19.45
C ARG A 654 11.76 1.90 19.12
N ALA A 655 10.72 2.71 19.38
CA ALA A 655 10.74 4.15 19.13
C ALA A 655 10.24 4.92 20.35
N TYR A 656 10.83 6.10 20.58
CA TYR A 656 10.53 6.98 21.72
C TYR A 656 9.97 8.31 21.20
N PHE A 657 8.88 8.77 21.83
CA PHE A 657 8.23 10.03 21.50
C PHE A 657 8.03 10.85 22.76
N LEU A 658 8.41 12.12 22.72
CA LEU A 658 8.12 13.09 23.76
C LEU A 658 7.21 14.17 23.22
N GLY A 659 6.21 14.56 23.99
CA GLY A 659 5.26 15.59 23.62
C GLY A 659 5.04 16.60 24.74
N LEU A 660 4.92 17.86 24.34
CA LEU A 660 4.54 18.97 25.22
C LEU A 660 3.20 19.54 24.70
N SER A 661 2.23 19.69 25.58
CA SER A 661 0.94 20.30 25.27
C SER A 661 0.69 21.49 26.18
N TYR A 662 0.24 22.60 25.59
CA TYR A 662 -0.17 23.79 26.31
C TYR A 662 -1.60 24.18 25.92
N LYS A 663 -2.45 24.45 26.92
CA LYS A 663 -3.81 24.96 26.74
C LYS A 663 -3.82 26.45 27.02
N PHE A 664 -4.24 27.22 26.06
CA PHE A 664 -4.37 28.67 26.15
C PHE A 664 -5.53 29.11 27.05
#